data_8a16ea59580c3539d94f3cadd001f6c0
#
_entry.id   8a16ea59580c3539d94f3cadd001f6c0
#
_cell.length_a   1.000
_cell.length_b   1.000
_cell.length_c   1.000
_cell.angle_alpha   90.00
_cell.angle_beta   90.00
_cell.angle_gamma   90.00
#
_symmetry.space_group_name_H-M   'P 1'
#
loop_
_entity.id
_entity.type
_entity.pdbx_description
1 polymer ?
#
loop_
_entity_poly.entity_id
_entity_poly.type
_entity_poly.pdbx_seq_one_letter_code
_entity_poly.pdbx_strand_id
1 'polypeptide(L)'
;MKIFLSGLFALLVFCGSCGEEHSSEEKKGDSLLEGKIRLIEKSRAEADRKVFFHEKEAQRHEAVFVRLWDSMRKAEPYAALSKVPFETISIPEAKQTISLSFGPYPIDHVVFTGQAETLKPDAVRTILAGAKASGWRIVQSEWHHVTFVPGESGSNSRSEVTFEIHAEKSEIPKRSILKGILEVTWENSGDEIKTPTPKSLSVQDFQIFESKGATPFRKIAVIDPKAFGKRPACNPLLAQDLNGDGLSEIVLVGANMLFVNRGGGRFDQADFLKKSPDAPHNVGLLADFTGDGRIDFVGASENSSELLLFDGGEGGNFENPGRSCFSSRLILPQTLTAGDVDGDGDLDLFLGQYRSPYLDGSMPTPFHNANDGYTDYLLVNDGTGNFTDFTESSGLTSKRKRRTYASSLVDLDDDGDLDLAVTADFAGLDLYANDGKGHFEDVTGKWATQRHGFGMSHVFGDLNRDGLQDLYFVGMSSTTARRLDRLGITRSDFEEYTRMRAPMTFGNRLLFGQSDGGFRQAPIADKVARTGWAWGCATQDFDNDGDLDLFVANGHLSGQSSRDYCTTYWCHDLYEGNSSKNPILKSFFDRQFKGGVGQSISWNGYEHNVLFLNKGHGEDFLGVGFLLGVAGEFDSRSVLTDDQDGDGLIDLLVVEYDTKTYGQRVHVYRNEWPNAGNWIGARLRGSVIGAKVTVKAGEKVWSRSLVTGDSFSAQKANVVHFGLGKLGAVDYLEVRWPDGKVSRLPTPKTNLYHEIAR
;
A
#
# COMPACT_ATOMS: atom_id res chain seq x y z
N MET A 1 -23.85 15.64 -8.30
CA MET A 1 -22.80 14.75 -8.81
C MET A 1 -21.45 15.46 -8.70
N LYS A 2 -21.06 15.81 -7.46
CA LYS A 2 -19.88 16.61 -7.11
C LYS A 2 -19.38 16.26 -5.70
N ILE A 3 -19.16 14.99 -5.42
CA ILE A 3 -18.58 14.54 -4.16
C ILE A 3 -17.82 13.25 -4.50
N PHE A 4 -16.53 13.33 -4.68
CA PHE A 4 -15.54 12.29 -4.43
C PHE A 4 -14.18 12.70 -5.01
N LEU A 5 -13.51 13.55 -4.27
CA LEU A 5 -12.12 13.90 -4.45
C LEU A 5 -11.47 14.09 -3.09
N SER A 6 -11.77 13.20 -2.17
CA SER A 6 -11.14 13.19 -0.85
C SER A 6 -9.88 12.37 -0.90
N GLY A 7 -8.81 13.05 -1.10
CA GLY A 7 -7.45 12.51 -1.01
C GLY A 7 -6.43 13.29 -1.80
N LEU A 8 -6.74 13.79 -3.00
CA LEU A 8 -5.82 14.61 -3.78
C LEU A 8 -6.47 15.59 -4.76
N PHE A 9 -7.80 15.60 -4.94
CA PHE A 9 -8.46 16.44 -5.95
C PHE A 9 -9.84 16.95 -5.49
N ALA A 10 -9.88 17.79 -4.45
CA ALA A 10 -11.05 18.62 -4.19
C ALA A 10 -10.93 19.96 -4.95
N LEU A 11 -10.62 19.92 -6.25
CA LEU A 11 -10.66 21.14 -7.07
C LEU A 11 -10.71 20.79 -8.54
N LEU A 12 -11.87 20.85 -9.11
CA LEU A 12 -12.14 21.30 -10.46
C LEU A 12 -13.54 20.86 -10.91
N VAL A 13 -14.55 21.65 -10.69
CA VAL A 13 -15.56 22.06 -11.68
C VAL A 13 -16.50 23.10 -11.05
N PHE A 14 -16.29 24.35 -11.33
CA PHE A 14 -17.34 25.35 -11.46
C PHE A 14 -17.01 26.23 -12.67
N CYS A 15 -17.67 26.00 -13.77
CA CYS A 15 -18.00 27.03 -14.72
C CYS A 15 -19.32 26.67 -15.37
N GLY A 16 -20.39 27.15 -14.77
CA GLY A 16 -21.64 27.46 -15.46
C GLY A 16 -21.45 28.84 -16.08
N SER A 17 -21.76 28.95 -17.36
CA SER A 17 -21.78 30.18 -18.12
C SER A 17 -22.77 31.18 -17.50
N CYS A 18 -22.28 32.31 -17.05
CA CYS A 18 -22.98 33.58 -17.04
C CYS A 18 -21.98 34.62 -17.54
N GLY A 19 -22.30 35.24 -18.64
CA GLY A 19 -21.56 36.40 -19.10
C GLY A 19 -21.93 37.59 -18.18
N GLU A 20 -20.96 38.00 -17.40
CA GLU A 20 -20.96 39.26 -16.70
C GLU A 20 -19.67 40.02 -17.04
N GLU A 21 -19.82 41.33 -17.28
CA GLU A 21 -18.72 42.25 -17.52
C GLU A 21 -17.80 42.24 -16.28
N HIS A 22 -16.62 41.66 -16.40
CA HIS A 22 -15.61 41.72 -15.36
C HIS A 22 -15.21 43.17 -15.06
N SER A 23 -15.29 43.55 -13.81
CA SER A 23 -14.91 44.85 -13.31
C SER A 23 -13.39 45.11 -13.51
N SER A 24 -13.00 46.40 -13.58
CA SER A 24 -11.59 46.76 -13.76
C SER A 24 -10.68 46.32 -12.61
N GLU A 25 -11.23 46.06 -11.44
CA GLU A 25 -10.52 45.56 -10.26
C GLU A 25 -10.25 44.05 -10.35
N GLU A 26 -11.17 43.25 -10.87
CA GLU A 26 -10.92 41.80 -11.14
C GLU A 26 -9.84 41.64 -12.18
N LYS A 27 -9.83 42.40 -13.27
CA LYS A 27 -8.77 42.37 -14.29
C LYS A 27 -7.40 42.77 -13.74
N LYS A 28 -7.31 43.67 -12.77
CA LYS A 28 -6.07 44.02 -12.08
C LYS A 28 -5.61 42.90 -11.11
N GLY A 29 -6.54 42.26 -10.40
CA GLY A 29 -6.28 41.12 -9.53
C GLY A 29 -5.71 39.93 -10.30
N ASP A 30 -6.33 39.57 -11.43
CA ASP A 30 -5.90 38.51 -12.31
C ASP A 30 -4.49 38.80 -12.90
N SER A 31 -4.21 40.03 -13.31
CA SER A 31 -2.88 40.42 -13.81
C SER A 31 -1.78 40.31 -12.73
N LEU A 32 -2.09 40.64 -11.48
CA LEU A 32 -1.16 40.51 -10.35
C LEU A 32 -0.88 39.02 -10.01
N LEU A 33 -1.93 38.19 -10.00
CA LEU A 33 -1.83 36.75 -9.77
C LEU A 33 -0.97 36.10 -10.86
N GLU A 34 -1.25 36.38 -12.13
CA GLU A 34 -0.45 35.91 -13.27
C GLU A 34 1.03 36.31 -13.15
N GLY A 35 1.31 37.54 -12.73
CA GLY A 35 2.67 38.02 -12.49
C GLY A 35 3.39 37.20 -11.43
N LYS A 36 2.73 36.85 -10.33
CA LYS A 36 3.31 36.02 -9.25
C LYS A 36 3.52 34.59 -9.69
N ILE A 37 2.60 33.98 -10.43
CA ILE A 37 2.76 32.62 -10.99
C ILE A 37 3.97 32.56 -11.93
N ARG A 38 4.13 33.55 -12.82
CA ARG A 38 5.31 33.62 -13.70
C ARG A 38 6.63 33.74 -12.93
N LEU A 39 6.64 34.34 -11.76
CA LEU A 39 7.83 34.38 -10.90
C LEU A 39 8.18 33.00 -10.37
N ILE A 40 7.19 32.18 -9.95
CA ILE A 40 7.42 30.79 -9.54
C ILE A 40 7.97 29.98 -10.70
N GLU A 41 7.35 30.06 -11.89
CA GLU A 41 7.82 29.35 -13.09
C GLU A 41 9.26 29.75 -13.46
N LYS A 42 9.59 31.05 -13.38
CA LYS A 42 10.94 31.55 -13.62
C LYS A 42 11.94 31.02 -12.60
N SER A 43 11.58 30.99 -11.31
CA SER A 43 12.42 30.45 -10.25
C SER A 43 12.72 28.95 -10.47
N ARG A 44 11.69 28.16 -10.80
CA ARG A 44 11.84 26.74 -11.15
C ARG A 44 12.75 26.53 -12.36
N ALA A 45 12.54 27.29 -13.43
CA ALA A 45 13.39 27.21 -14.61
C ALA A 45 14.86 27.62 -14.34
N GLU A 46 15.08 28.51 -13.38
CA GLU A 46 16.44 28.87 -12.94
C GLU A 46 17.05 27.74 -12.10
N ALA A 47 16.29 27.13 -11.18
CA ALA A 47 16.72 25.96 -10.42
C ALA A 47 17.05 24.77 -11.34
N ASP A 48 16.25 24.52 -12.38
CA ASP A 48 16.51 23.48 -13.39
C ASP A 48 17.86 23.70 -14.10
N ARG A 49 18.20 24.95 -14.43
CA ARG A 49 19.46 25.27 -15.09
C ARG A 49 20.70 25.23 -14.18
N LYS A 50 20.53 25.57 -12.88
CA LYS A 50 21.66 25.74 -11.96
C LYS A 50 21.85 24.54 -11.01
N VAL A 51 20.76 24.03 -10.44
CA VAL A 51 20.79 23.00 -9.41
C VAL A 51 20.48 21.63 -10.00
N PHE A 52 19.43 21.53 -10.80
CA PHE A 52 18.91 20.26 -11.31
C PHE A 52 19.35 19.95 -12.75
N PHE A 53 20.41 20.60 -13.25
CA PHE A 53 20.89 20.44 -14.63
C PHE A 53 21.09 18.96 -15.01
N HIS A 54 21.83 18.19 -14.20
CA HIS A 54 22.08 16.77 -14.47
C HIS A 54 20.84 15.91 -14.30
N GLU A 55 19.92 16.28 -13.42
CA GLU A 55 18.63 15.59 -13.34
C GLU A 55 17.76 15.85 -14.59
N LYS A 56 17.76 17.07 -15.12
CA LYS A 56 17.08 17.37 -16.40
C LYS A 56 17.68 16.59 -17.55
N GLU A 57 19.00 16.43 -17.55
CA GLU A 57 19.70 15.56 -18.49
C GLU A 57 19.28 14.09 -18.34
N ALA A 58 19.24 13.59 -17.11
CA ALA A 58 18.75 12.24 -16.79
C ALA A 58 17.32 12.02 -17.31
N GLN A 59 16.40 12.98 -17.12
CA GLN A 59 15.02 12.89 -17.61
C GLN A 59 14.94 12.81 -19.14
N ARG A 60 15.83 13.47 -19.88
CA ARG A 60 15.89 13.34 -21.34
C ARG A 60 16.24 11.91 -21.77
N HIS A 61 17.13 11.25 -21.02
CA HIS A 61 17.51 9.86 -21.23
C HIS A 61 16.40 8.90 -20.78
N GLU A 62 15.79 9.16 -19.63
CA GLU A 62 14.60 8.43 -19.12
C GLU A 62 13.45 8.39 -20.12
N ALA A 63 13.22 9.50 -20.84
CA ALA A 63 12.16 9.59 -21.84
C ALA A 63 12.24 8.54 -22.97
N VAL A 64 13.39 7.90 -23.16
CA VAL A 64 13.54 6.77 -24.10
C VAL A 64 12.78 5.55 -23.57
N PHE A 65 12.95 5.24 -22.29
CA PHE A 65 12.32 4.09 -21.63
C PHE A 65 10.86 4.37 -21.32
N VAL A 66 10.48 5.59 -21.00
CA VAL A 66 9.05 6.00 -20.90
C VAL A 66 8.33 5.72 -22.23
N ARG A 67 8.91 6.14 -23.37
CA ARG A 67 8.30 5.84 -24.69
C ARG A 67 8.26 4.35 -24.99
N LEU A 68 9.27 3.59 -24.59
CA LEU A 68 9.26 2.13 -24.71
C LEU A 68 8.11 1.53 -23.91
N TRP A 69 8.03 1.87 -22.62
CA TRP A 69 6.98 1.39 -21.72
C TRP A 69 5.57 1.72 -22.23
N ASP A 70 5.34 3.00 -22.58
CA ASP A 70 4.07 3.43 -23.16
C ASP A 70 3.72 2.68 -24.47
N SER A 71 4.73 2.39 -25.30
CA SER A 71 4.54 1.65 -26.53
C SER A 71 4.21 0.18 -26.27
N MET A 72 4.86 -0.45 -25.30
CA MET A 72 4.58 -1.83 -24.90
C MET A 72 3.15 -2.00 -24.35
N ARG A 73 2.63 -0.98 -23.67
CA ARG A 73 1.28 -0.99 -23.11
C ARG A 73 0.18 -0.70 -24.14
N LYS A 74 0.46 0.07 -25.19
CA LYS A 74 -0.54 0.49 -26.20
C LYS A 74 -0.54 -0.37 -27.45
N ALA A 75 0.55 -1.03 -27.75
CA ALA A 75 0.80 -1.73 -28.99
C ALA A 75 1.21 -3.18 -28.73
N GLU A 76 1.77 -3.80 -29.76
CA GLU A 76 2.37 -5.12 -29.72
C GLU A 76 3.75 -5.04 -29.05
N PRO A 77 3.92 -5.59 -27.82
CA PRO A 77 5.15 -5.41 -27.04
C PRO A 77 6.43 -5.83 -27.76
N TYR A 78 6.39 -6.93 -28.51
CA TYR A 78 7.53 -7.38 -29.31
C TYR A 78 7.95 -6.40 -30.40
N ALA A 79 6.97 -5.72 -31.02
CA ALA A 79 7.26 -4.68 -32.02
C ALA A 79 7.88 -3.43 -31.35
N ALA A 80 7.48 -3.09 -30.13
CA ALA A 80 8.05 -2.00 -29.37
C ALA A 80 9.52 -2.30 -29.00
N LEU A 81 9.82 -3.47 -28.45
CA LEU A 81 11.18 -3.91 -28.11
C LEU A 81 12.09 -3.97 -29.34
N SER A 82 11.59 -4.47 -30.49
CA SER A 82 12.34 -4.60 -31.74
C SER A 82 12.78 -3.24 -32.33
N LYS A 83 12.15 -2.14 -31.94
CA LYS A 83 12.41 -0.78 -32.42
C LYS A 83 13.38 0.00 -31.54
N VAL A 84 13.78 -0.52 -30.39
CA VAL A 84 14.78 0.15 -29.54
C VAL A 84 16.10 0.23 -30.32
N PRO A 85 16.64 1.44 -30.55
CA PRO A 85 17.90 1.57 -31.27
C PRO A 85 19.08 1.28 -30.34
N PHE A 86 20.06 0.51 -30.79
CA PHE A 86 21.36 0.29 -30.13
C PHE A 86 22.33 -0.34 -31.13
N GLU A 87 23.63 -0.24 -30.90
CA GLU A 87 24.65 -0.92 -31.72
C GLU A 87 24.86 -2.38 -31.28
N THR A 88 24.95 -2.58 -29.94
CA THR A 88 25.18 -3.89 -29.33
C THR A 88 24.44 -4.02 -28.00
N ILE A 89 24.07 -5.27 -27.66
CA ILE A 89 23.62 -5.63 -26.31
C ILE A 89 24.41 -6.84 -25.82
N SER A 90 24.94 -6.75 -24.59
CA SER A 90 25.61 -7.87 -23.92
C SER A 90 24.65 -8.51 -22.92
N ILE A 91 24.45 -9.81 -23.04
CA ILE A 91 23.55 -10.58 -22.16
C ILE A 91 24.38 -11.73 -21.56
N PRO A 92 24.43 -11.89 -20.22
CA PRO A 92 25.16 -13.02 -19.60
C PRO A 92 24.49 -14.35 -19.95
N GLU A 93 25.28 -15.40 -20.08
CA GLU A 93 24.76 -16.76 -20.27
C GLU A 93 24.11 -17.31 -19.00
N ALA A 94 23.09 -18.12 -19.18
CA ALA A 94 22.47 -18.87 -18.08
C ALA A 94 23.47 -19.90 -17.52
N LYS A 95 23.75 -19.83 -16.23
CA LYS A 95 24.74 -20.72 -15.58
C LYS A 95 24.09 -21.77 -14.69
N GLN A 96 22.95 -21.47 -14.10
CA GLN A 96 22.29 -22.34 -13.15
C GLN A 96 20.76 -22.18 -13.19
N THR A 97 20.06 -23.30 -13.11
CA THR A 97 18.63 -23.32 -12.80
C THR A 97 18.47 -23.92 -11.41
N ILE A 98 17.79 -23.22 -10.53
CA ILE A 98 17.47 -23.66 -9.18
C ILE A 98 15.97 -23.85 -9.11
N SER A 99 15.49 -25.06 -8.84
CA SER A 99 14.08 -25.30 -8.59
C SER A 99 13.77 -24.99 -7.13
N LEU A 100 12.90 -24.00 -6.92
CA LEU A 100 12.37 -23.60 -5.63
C LEU A 100 11.01 -24.28 -5.46
N SER A 101 10.79 -24.93 -4.34
CA SER A 101 9.51 -25.56 -4.03
C SER A 101 8.85 -24.81 -2.86
N PHE A 102 7.70 -24.21 -3.15
CA PHE A 102 6.79 -23.67 -2.16
C PHE A 102 5.61 -24.64 -2.07
N GLY A 103 5.66 -25.55 -1.10
CA GLY A 103 4.78 -26.69 -1.10
C GLY A 103 4.93 -27.49 -2.41
N PRO A 104 3.82 -27.84 -3.09
CA PRO A 104 3.85 -28.54 -4.38
C PRO A 104 3.93 -27.60 -5.60
N TYR A 105 4.01 -26.28 -5.39
CA TYR A 105 4.07 -25.29 -6.48
C TYR A 105 5.53 -24.98 -6.84
N PRO A 106 6.07 -25.58 -7.92
CA PRO A 106 7.46 -25.39 -8.30
C PRO A 106 7.67 -24.08 -9.03
N ILE A 107 8.70 -23.34 -8.61
CA ILE A 107 9.20 -22.16 -9.30
C ILE A 107 10.63 -22.45 -9.72
N ASP A 108 10.91 -22.40 -11.01
CA ASP A 108 12.26 -22.47 -11.55
C ASP A 108 12.89 -21.07 -11.54
N HIS A 109 14.02 -20.91 -10.87
CA HIS A 109 14.83 -19.70 -10.83
C HIS A 109 16.09 -19.89 -11.67
N VAL A 110 16.18 -19.19 -12.78
CA VAL A 110 17.34 -19.21 -13.68
C VAL A 110 18.21 -18.01 -13.41
N VAL A 111 19.46 -18.24 -13.04
CA VAL A 111 20.46 -17.22 -12.74
C VAL A 111 21.46 -17.12 -13.87
N PHE A 112 21.72 -15.90 -14.33
CA PHE A 112 22.59 -15.57 -15.44
C PHE A 112 23.89 -14.94 -14.90
N THR A 113 24.94 -15.74 -14.76
CA THR A 113 26.26 -15.33 -14.25
C THR A 113 27.40 -15.83 -15.14
N GLY A 114 27.07 -16.35 -16.31
CA GLY A 114 28.05 -16.83 -17.30
C GLY A 114 28.76 -15.70 -18.04
N GLN A 115 29.62 -16.07 -18.98
CA GLN A 115 30.25 -15.12 -19.88
C GLN A 115 29.18 -14.41 -20.72
N ALA A 116 29.26 -13.08 -20.82
CA ALA A 116 28.28 -12.34 -21.61
C ALA A 116 28.50 -12.53 -23.13
N GLU A 117 27.42 -12.85 -23.82
CA GLU A 117 27.36 -12.84 -25.29
C GLU A 117 26.96 -11.45 -25.77
N THR A 118 27.67 -10.92 -26.76
CA THR A 118 27.38 -9.64 -27.37
C THR A 118 26.60 -9.84 -28.66
N LEU A 119 25.36 -9.34 -28.68
CA LEU A 119 24.43 -9.47 -29.78
C LEU A 119 24.23 -8.14 -30.53
N LYS A 120 23.99 -8.24 -31.84
CA LYS A 120 23.55 -7.11 -32.68
C LYS A 120 22.02 -7.05 -32.72
N PRO A 121 21.43 -5.90 -33.14
CA PRO A 121 19.96 -5.73 -33.20
C PRO A 121 19.22 -6.83 -33.95
N ASP A 122 19.78 -7.36 -35.07
CA ASP A 122 19.15 -8.42 -35.86
C ASP A 122 19.04 -9.74 -35.10
N ALA A 123 20.08 -10.10 -34.32
CA ALA A 123 20.04 -11.29 -33.47
C ALA A 123 18.98 -11.16 -32.39
N VAL A 124 18.86 -9.98 -31.74
CA VAL A 124 17.80 -9.72 -30.75
C VAL A 124 16.42 -9.78 -31.39
N ARG A 125 16.22 -9.20 -32.57
CA ARG A 125 14.97 -9.32 -33.31
C ARG A 125 14.58 -10.77 -33.59
N THR A 126 15.57 -11.59 -33.96
CA THR A 126 15.36 -13.04 -34.17
C THR A 126 14.93 -13.76 -32.90
N ILE A 127 15.58 -13.45 -31.75
CA ILE A 127 15.20 -14.02 -30.44
C ILE A 127 13.77 -13.61 -30.06
N LEU A 128 13.42 -12.32 -30.19
CA LEU A 128 12.09 -11.82 -29.89
C LEU A 128 11.01 -12.47 -30.80
N ALA A 129 11.31 -12.61 -32.10
CA ALA A 129 10.41 -13.29 -33.05
C ALA A 129 10.23 -14.76 -32.69
N GLY A 130 11.31 -15.45 -32.29
CA GLY A 130 11.27 -16.84 -31.82
C GLY A 130 10.44 -17.01 -30.54
N ALA A 131 10.60 -16.12 -29.57
CA ALA A 131 9.79 -16.11 -28.35
C ALA A 131 8.30 -15.95 -28.68
N LYS A 132 7.95 -14.97 -29.51
CA LYS A 132 6.59 -14.76 -29.99
C LYS A 132 6.03 -15.98 -30.72
N ALA A 133 6.80 -16.53 -31.66
CA ALA A 133 6.38 -17.70 -32.47
C ALA A 133 6.20 -18.96 -31.58
N SER A 134 6.94 -19.06 -30.46
CA SER A 134 6.78 -20.14 -29.47
C SER A 134 5.61 -19.94 -28.51
N GLY A 135 4.76 -18.93 -28.73
CA GLY A 135 3.53 -18.68 -27.98
C GLY A 135 3.69 -17.87 -26.71
N TRP A 136 4.87 -17.26 -26.47
CA TRP A 136 5.01 -16.31 -25.34
C TRP A 136 4.30 -14.99 -25.64
N ARG A 137 3.54 -14.49 -24.68
CA ARG A 137 2.86 -13.20 -24.70
C ARG A 137 3.38 -12.36 -23.53
N ILE A 138 3.93 -11.20 -23.82
CA ILE A 138 4.27 -10.21 -22.78
C ILE A 138 2.97 -9.57 -22.32
N VAL A 139 2.71 -9.56 -21.02
CA VAL A 139 1.46 -9.11 -20.39
C VAL A 139 1.61 -7.71 -19.83
N GLN A 140 2.72 -7.48 -19.12
CA GLN A 140 3.05 -6.19 -18.52
C GLN A 140 4.57 -6.02 -18.40
N SER A 141 5.02 -4.79 -18.22
CA SER A 141 6.43 -4.51 -17.97
C SER A 141 6.59 -3.19 -17.22
N GLU A 142 7.67 -3.08 -16.44
CA GLU A 142 8.08 -1.87 -15.74
C GLU A 142 9.52 -1.51 -16.09
N TRP A 143 9.81 -0.21 -16.20
CA TRP A 143 11.11 0.32 -16.57
C TRP A 143 11.43 1.57 -15.75
N HIS A 144 12.43 1.50 -14.86
CA HIS A 144 12.77 2.60 -13.96
C HIS A 144 14.22 3.05 -14.14
N HIS A 145 14.44 4.31 -14.48
CA HIS A 145 15.75 4.93 -14.64
C HIS A 145 16.34 5.31 -13.28
N VAL A 146 17.15 4.43 -12.70
CA VAL A 146 17.60 4.52 -11.30
C VAL A 146 18.92 5.26 -11.11
N THR A 147 19.79 5.31 -12.17
CA THR A 147 21.10 5.96 -12.09
C THR A 147 21.39 6.67 -13.39
N PHE A 148 21.99 7.85 -13.28
CA PHE A 148 22.55 8.58 -14.42
C PHE A 148 23.93 9.09 -14.05
N VAL A 149 24.90 8.87 -14.94
CA VAL A 149 26.25 9.40 -14.82
C VAL A 149 26.50 10.27 -16.05
N PRO A 150 26.60 11.60 -15.89
CA PRO A 150 26.91 12.50 -17.00
C PRO A 150 28.24 12.13 -17.66
N GLY A 151 28.35 12.32 -18.96
CA GLY A 151 29.60 12.18 -19.66
C GLY A 151 30.54 13.38 -19.38
N GLU A 152 31.75 13.11 -18.96
CA GLU A 152 32.82 14.14 -18.92
C GLU A 152 33.37 14.40 -20.33
N SER A 153 34.15 15.50 -20.52
CA SER A 153 34.68 15.91 -21.81
C SER A 153 35.19 14.73 -22.67
N GLY A 154 34.42 14.37 -23.70
CA GLY A 154 34.75 13.31 -24.65
C GLY A 154 34.29 11.90 -24.25
N SER A 155 33.72 11.70 -23.09
CA SER A 155 33.11 10.40 -22.65
C SER A 155 31.61 10.36 -22.90
N ASN A 156 31.07 9.13 -23.02
CA ASN A 156 29.64 8.90 -23.13
C ASN A 156 28.99 8.94 -21.75
N SER A 157 27.77 9.49 -21.64
CA SER A 157 26.94 9.34 -20.47
C SER A 157 26.49 7.89 -20.28
N ARG A 158 26.17 7.51 -19.06
CA ARG A 158 25.73 6.15 -18.69
C ARG A 158 24.50 6.21 -17.82
N SER A 159 23.68 5.17 -17.92
CA SER A 159 22.48 4.99 -17.10
C SER A 159 22.36 3.55 -16.63
N GLU A 160 21.70 3.35 -15.48
CA GLU A 160 21.13 2.07 -15.07
C GLU A 160 19.61 2.19 -15.08
N VAL A 161 18.97 1.21 -15.72
CA VAL A 161 17.52 1.08 -15.80
C VAL A 161 17.14 -0.29 -15.28
N THR A 162 16.40 -0.34 -14.18
CA THR A 162 15.81 -1.61 -13.75
C THR A 162 14.62 -1.95 -14.63
N PHE A 163 14.46 -3.22 -14.95
CA PHE A 163 13.32 -3.70 -15.70
C PHE A 163 12.73 -4.95 -15.06
N GLU A 164 11.41 -5.07 -15.18
CA GLU A 164 10.68 -6.30 -14.91
C GLU A 164 9.67 -6.53 -16.04
N ILE A 165 9.66 -7.74 -16.61
CA ILE A 165 8.78 -8.13 -17.72
C ILE A 165 8.04 -9.39 -17.32
N HIS A 166 6.72 -9.36 -17.40
CA HIS A 166 5.84 -10.48 -17.15
C HIS A 166 5.35 -11.08 -18.47
N ALA A 167 5.57 -12.37 -18.63
CA ALA A 167 5.18 -13.10 -19.83
C ALA A 167 4.47 -14.41 -19.51
N GLU A 168 3.53 -14.80 -20.37
CA GLU A 168 2.77 -16.06 -20.21
C GLU A 168 2.61 -16.81 -21.52
N LYS A 169 2.36 -18.13 -21.42
CA LYS A 169 1.89 -18.99 -22.51
C LYS A 169 0.51 -19.53 -22.18
N SER A 170 -0.43 -19.43 -23.13
CA SER A 170 -1.80 -19.89 -22.92
C SER A 170 -2.00 -21.36 -23.28
N GLU A 171 -1.30 -21.89 -24.32
CA GLU A 171 -1.45 -23.27 -24.77
C GLU A 171 -0.91 -24.29 -23.75
N ILE A 172 0.18 -23.96 -23.10
CA ILE A 172 0.73 -24.70 -21.98
C ILE A 172 0.80 -23.66 -20.84
N PRO A 173 -0.07 -23.72 -19.82
CA PRO A 173 -0.06 -22.74 -18.74
C PRO A 173 1.33 -22.60 -18.15
N LYS A 174 2.01 -21.51 -18.52
CA LYS A 174 3.36 -21.19 -18.06
C LYS A 174 3.48 -19.67 -17.90
N ARG A 175 4.04 -19.22 -16.78
CA ARG A 175 4.30 -17.83 -16.51
C ARG A 175 5.77 -17.60 -16.25
N SER A 176 6.27 -16.42 -16.58
CA SER A 176 7.67 -16.05 -16.41
C SER A 176 7.80 -14.58 -16.01
N ILE A 177 8.62 -14.32 -15.01
CA ILE A 177 9.10 -13.00 -14.60
C ILE A 177 10.55 -12.89 -15.07
N LEU A 178 10.85 -11.92 -15.91
CA LEU A 178 12.20 -11.58 -16.34
C LEU A 178 12.57 -10.25 -15.70
N LYS A 179 13.62 -10.20 -14.89
CA LYS A 179 14.05 -8.96 -14.24
C LYS A 179 15.56 -8.81 -14.21
N GLY A 180 16.01 -7.57 -14.17
CA GLY A 180 17.43 -7.24 -14.15
C GLY A 180 17.69 -5.75 -14.21
N ILE A 181 18.95 -5.42 -14.40
CA ILE A 181 19.44 -4.05 -14.59
C ILE A 181 19.98 -3.93 -16.01
N LEU A 182 19.53 -2.93 -16.75
CA LEU A 182 20.06 -2.57 -18.05
C LEU A 182 21.02 -1.39 -17.90
N GLU A 183 22.32 -1.64 -18.01
CA GLU A 183 23.32 -0.60 -18.15
C GLU A 183 23.30 -0.07 -19.57
N VAL A 184 23.18 1.24 -19.71
CA VAL A 184 23.08 1.93 -21.01
C VAL A 184 24.25 2.88 -21.16
N THR A 185 25.03 2.71 -22.22
CA THR A 185 25.98 3.74 -22.69
C THR A 185 25.32 4.51 -23.82
N TRP A 186 25.30 5.82 -23.73
CA TRP A 186 24.61 6.69 -24.68
C TRP A 186 25.53 7.22 -25.77
N GLU A 187 25.02 7.51 -26.96
CA GLU A 187 25.75 8.23 -27.98
C GLU A 187 26.02 9.69 -27.54
N ASN A 188 27.21 10.15 -27.76
CA ASN A 188 27.55 11.55 -27.55
C ASN A 188 27.14 12.39 -28.77
N SER A 189 25.91 12.90 -28.78
CA SER A 189 25.38 13.62 -29.94
C SER A 189 25.77 15.11 -30.02
N GLY A 190 26.29 15.68 -28.94
CA GLY A 190 26.58 17.13 -28.85
C GLY A 190 25.37 18.06 -29.07
N ASP A 191 24.18 17.50 -29.29
CA ASP A 191 22.95 18.22 -29.58
C ASP A 191 21.94 18.01 -28.46
N GLU A 192 21.71 19.04 -27.66
CA GLU A 192 20.79 19.04 -26.53
C GLU A 192 19.33 18.87 -26.95
N ILE A 193 18.98 19.13 -28.19
CA ILE A 193 17.60 19.06 -28.69
C ILE A 193 17.24 17.63 -29.16
N LYS A 194 18.25 16.87 -29.61
CA LYS A 194 18.06 15.52 -30.14
C LYS A 194 17.74 14.52 -29.01
N THR A 195 16.81 13.61 -29.25
CA THR A 195 16.54 12.48 -28.37
C THR A 195 17.81 11.64 -28.18
N PRO A 196 18.21 11.34 -26.93
CA PRO A 196 19.34 10.46 -26.67
C PRO A 196 19.14 9.09 -27.33
N THR A 197 20.22 8.55 -27.90
CA THR A 197 20.22 7.21 -28.54
C THR A 197 21.13 6.29 -27.74
N PRO A 198 20.66 5.13 -27.28
CA PRO A 198 21.52 4.11 -26.70
C PRO A 198 22.58 3.64 -27.71
N LYS A 199 23.85 3.67 -27.32
CA LYS A 199 24.96 3.13 -28.11
C LYS A 199 25.14 1.64 -27.81
N SER A 200 25.35 1.29 -26.56
CA SER A 200 25.45 -0.10 -26.12
C SER A 200 24.64 -0.35 -24.87
N LEU A 201 24.15 -1.57 -24.77
CA LEU A 201 23.38 -2.08 -23.66
C LEU A 201 24.13 -3.25 -23.01
N SER A 202 24.04 -3.38 -21.69
CA SER A 202 24.54 -4.54 -20.96
C SER A 202 23.54 -4.94 -19.90
N VAL A 203 23.13 -6.20 -19.92
CA VAL A 203 22.19 -6.75 -18.94
C VAL A 203 22.97 -7.26 -17.74
N GLN A 204 22.65 -6.79 -16.55
CA GLN A 204 23.23 -7.18 -15.27
C GLN A 204 22.15 -7.75 -14.36
N ASP A 205 22.56 -8.56 -13.39
CA ASP A 205 21.67 -9.19 -12.40
C ASP A 205 20.42 -9.83 -13.03
N PHE A 206 20.61 -10.41 -14.21
CA PHE A 206 19.50 -10.99 -14.97
C PHE A 206 19.01 -12.27 -14.31
N GLN A 207 17.71 -12.32 -14.08
CA GLN A 207 17.03 -13.44 -13.45
C GLN A 207 15.74 -13.75 -14.18
N ILE A 208 15.40 -15.01 -14.28
CA ILE A 208 14.11 -15.47 -14.78
C ILE A 208 13.51 -16.40 -13.73
N PHE A 209 12.28 -16.10 -13.34
CA PHE A 209 11.45 -16.98 -12.53
C PHE A 209 10.33 -17.55 -13.38
N GLU A 210 10.12 -18.84 -13.35
CA GLU A 210 9.13 -19.53 -14.17
C GLU A 210 8.29 -20.49 -13.35
N SER A 211 6.98 -20.53 -13.64
CA SER A 211 6.08 -21.54 -13.09
C SER A 211 5.32 -22.25 -14.21
N LYS A 212 4.85 -23.47 -13.93
CA LYS A 212 4.05 -24.29 -14.84
C LYS A 212 2.77 -24.74 -14.15
N GLY A 213 1.66 -24.76 -14.88
CA GLY A 213 0.35 -25.14 -14.36
C GLY A 213 -0.57 -23.93 -14.09
N ALA A 214 -1.72 -24.22 -13.50
CA ALA A 214 -2.64 -23.18 -13.06
C ALA A 214 -2.02 -22.31 -11.94
N THR A 215 -2.36 -21.03 -11.91
CA THR A 215 -1.93 -20.15 -10.83
C THR A 215 -2.65 -20.50 -9.53
N PRO A 216 -1.97 -20.44 -8.38
CA PRO A 216 -2.62 -20.64 -7.07
C PRO A 216 -3.79 -19.69 -6.83
N PHE A 217 -3.67 -18.44 -7.24
CA PHE A 217 -4.78 -17.49 -7.13
C PHE A 217 -5.50 -17.33 -8.47
N ARG A 218 -6.81 -17.46 -8.43
CA ARG A 218 -7.69 -17.23 -9.58
C ARG A 218 -8.61 -16.04 -9.32
N LYS A 219 -8.53 -15.02 -10.16
CA LYS A 219 -9.47 -13.90 -10.11
C LYS A 219 -10.86 -14.39 -10.49
N ILE A 220 -11.80 -14.39 -9.52
CA ILE A 220 -13.15 -14.93 -9.67
C ILE A 220 -14.19 -13.84 -9.93
N ALA A 221 -13.95 -12.60 -9.47
CA ALA A 221 -14.87 -11.49 -9.65
C ALA A 221 -14.15 -10.14 -9.68
N VAL A 222 -14.83 -9.17 -10.28
CA VAL A 222 -14.57 -7.73 -10.08
C VAL A 222 -15.91 -7.11 -9.68
N ILE A 223 -15.98 -6.60 -8.47
CA ILE A 223 -17.19 -5.95 -7.94
C ILE A 223 -17.09 -4.46 -8.25
N ASP A 224 -17.90 -3.98 -9.18
CA ASP A 224 -18.07 -2.55 -9.48
C ASP A 224 -19.39 -2.08 -8.89
N PRO A 225 -19.39 -1.22 -7.84
CA PRO A 225 -20.64 -0.74 -7.22
C PRO A 225 -21.61 -0.08 -8.21
N LYS A 226 -21.10 0.51 -9.30
CA LYS A 226 -21.95 1.11 -10.35
C LYS A 226 -22.86 0.09 -11.03
N ALA A 227 -22.43 -1.16 -11.16
CA ALA A 227 -23.25 -2.23 -11.74
C ALA A 227 -24.50 -2.54 -10.90
N PHE A 228 -24.49 -2.15 -9.62
CA PHE A 228 -25.59 -2.30 -8.65
C PHE A 228 -26.34 -0.98 -8.42
N GLY A 229 -26.07 0.07 -9.21
CA GLY A 229 -26.66 1.39 -9.01
C GLY A 229 -26.17 2.12 -7.76
N LYS A 230 -25.01 1.71 -7.22
CA LYS A 230 -24.40 2.27 -6.00
C LYS A 230 -23.31 3.29 -6.31
N ARG A 231 -22.85 4.01 -5.29
CA ARG A 231 -21.71 4.91 -5.38
C ARG A 231 -20.44 4.13 -5.71
N PRO A 232 -19.55 4.62 -6.57
CA PRO A 232 -18.31 3.93 -6.92
C PRO A 232 -17.23 4.13 -5.85
N ALA A 233 -17.52 3.74 -4.61
CA ALA A 233 -16.64 3.86 -3.45
C ALA A 233 -16.67 2.55 -2.67
N CYS A 234 -15.56 1.84 -2.60
CA CYS A 234 -15.48 0.55 -1.91
C CYS A 234 -14.96 0.70 -0.49
N ASN A 235 -14.10 1.68 -0.26
CA ASN A 235 -13.48 1.91 1.05
C ASN A 235 -14.45 2.59 2.03
N PRO A 236 -14.33 2.30 3.33
CA PRO A 236 -13.60 1.19 3.93
C PRO A 236 -14.10 -0.18 3.46
N LEU A 237 -13.16 -1.15 3.36
CA LEU A 237 -13.45 -2.55 3.03
C LEU A 237 -13.36 -3.38 4.32
N LEU A 238 -14.49 -3.90 4.81
CA LEU A 238 -14.56 -4.59 6.10
C LEU A 238 -15.03 -6.03 5.91
N ALA A 239 -14.54 -6.95 6.76
CA ALA A 239 -15.07 -8.29 6.91
C ALA A 239 -15.38 -8.59 8.37
N GLN A 240 -16.54 -9.21 8.62
CA GLN A 240 -16.95 -9.66 9.95
C GLN A 240 -18.10 -10.68 9.85
N ASP A 241 -18.13 -11.64 10.76
CA ASP A 241 -19.29 -12.51 10.94
C ASP A 241 -20.39 -11.71 11.67
N LEU A 242 -21.27 -11.07 10.89
CA LEU A 242 -22.32 -10.19 11.41
C LEU A 242 -23.54 -10.95 11.90
N ASN A 243 -23.83 -12.10 11.31
CA ASN A 243 -25.05 -12.87 11.58
C ASN A 243 -24.83 -14.04 12.54
N GLY A 244 -23.58 -14.32 12.92
CA GLY A 244 -23.19 -15.35 13.88
C GLY A 244 -23.16 -16.76 13.29
N ASP A 245 -23.15 -16.92 11.94
CA ASP A 245 -23.17 -18.26 11.30
C ASP A 245 -21.76 -18.85 11.09
N GLY A 246 -20.72 -18.13 11.45
CA GLY A 246 -19.32 -18.55 11.34
C GLY A 246 -18.68 -18.21 10.00
N LEU A 247 -19.37 -17.51 9.09
CA LEU A 247 -18.84 -17.03 7.82
C LEU A 247 -18.75 -15.49 7.85
N SER A 248 -17.68 -14.95 7.29
CA SER A 248 -17.53 -13.51 7.26
C SER A 248 -18.34 -12.87 6.12
N GLU A 249 -19.13 -11.86 6.45
CA GLU A 249 -19.70 -10.93 5.49
C GLU A 249 -18.66 -9.94 5.01
N ILE A 250 -18.82 -9.42 3.78
CA ILE A 250 -18.00 -8.36 3.23
C ILE A 250 -18.81 -7.08 3.11
N VAL A 251 -18.26 -5.98 3.64
CA VAL A 251 -18.90 -4.66 3.61
C VAL A 251 -18.07 -3.68 2.78
N LEU A 252 -18.71 -3.05 1.79
CA LEU A 252 -18.19 -1.91 1.04
C LEU A 252 -18.87 -0.65 1.59
N VAL A 253 -18.27 -0.06 2.61
CA VAL A 253 -18.91 1.01 3.41
C VAL A 253 -19.26 2.22 2.56
N GLY A 254 -18.34 2.71 1.74
CA GLY A 254 -18.56 3.88 0.89
C GLY A 254 -19.68 3.69 -0.14
N ALA A 255 -19.93 2.46 -0.58
CA ALA A 255 -21.02 2.08 -1.48
C ALA A 255 -22.33 1.75 -0.75
N ASN A 256 -22.31 1.62 0.58
CA ASN A 256 -23.41 1.06 1.37
C ASN A 256 -23.84 -0.33 0.89
N MET A 257 -22.86 -1.22 0.68
CA MET A 257 -23.11 -2.58 0.19
C MET A 257 -22.66 -3.62 1.20
N LEU A 258 -23.48 -4.62 1.40
CA LEU A 258 -23.21 -5.82 2.20
C LEU A 258 -23.30 -7.03 1.28
N PHE A 259 -22.31 -7.90 1.35
CA PHE A 259 -22.31 -9.22 0.73
C PHE A 259 -22.43 -10.27 1.84
N VAL A 260 -23.62 -10.81 2.00
CA VAL A 260 -23.91 -11.86 3.00
C VAL A 260 -23.39 -13.18 2.49
N ASN A 261 -22.47 -13.78 3.22
CA ASN A 261 -21.83 -15.05 2.87
C ASN A 261 -22.81 -16.22 3.10
N ARG A 262 -22.93 -17.13 2.11
CA ARG A 262 -23.79 -18.31 2.15
C ARG A 262 -22.99 -19.62 2.12
N GLY A 263 -21.70 -19.51 2.31
CA GLY A 263 -20.77 -20.63 2.20
C GLY A 263 -20.52 -21.11 0.78
N GLY A 264 -19.36 -21.76 0.58
CA GLY A 264 -18.95 -22.29 -0.72
C GLY A 264 -18.76 -21.20 -1.79
N GLY A 265 -18.34 -19.99 -1.40
CA GLY A 265 -18.08 -18.88 -2.30
C GLY A 265 -19.34 -18.22 -2.87
N ARG A 266 -20.50 -18.36 -2.23
CA ARG A 266 -21.77 -17.75 -2.64
C ARG A 266 -22.13 -16.60 -1.74
N PHE A 267 -22.52 -15.46 -2.33
CA PHE A 267 -22.88 -14.24 -1.62
C PHE A 267 -24.21 -13.69 -2.11
N ASP A 268 -25.03 -13.21 -1.16
CA ASP A 268 -26.22 -12.41 -1.44
C ASP A 268 -25.89 -10.95 -1.21
N GLN A 269 -26.25 -10.07 -2.15
CA GLN A 269 -26.02 -8.63 -2.02
C GLN A 269 -27.21 -7.96 -1.34
N ALA A 270 -26.93 -7.11 -0.35
CA ALA A 270 -27.90 -6.29 0.39
C ALA A 270 -27.37 -4.87 0.60
N ASP A 271 -28.20 -3.99 1.15
CA ASP A 271 -27.78 -2.71 1.69
C ASP A 271 -27.17 -2.92 3.08
N PHE A 272 -26.00 -2.30 3.34
CA PHE A 272 -25.34 -2.40 4.64
C PHE A 272 -26.15 -1.67 5.73
N LEU A 273 -26.41 -0.39 5.53
CA LEU A 273 -27.22 0.45 6.41
C LEU A 273 -28.58 0.68 5.76
N LYS A 274 -29.67 0.36 6.43
CA LYS A 274 -31.05 0.66 5.93
C LYS A 274 -31.29 2.14 5.80
N LYS A 275 -30.75 2.92 6.71
CA LYS A 275 -30.82 4.38 6.72
C LYS A 275 -29.40 4.94 6.56
N SER A 276 -28.86 4.83 5.35
CA SER A 276 -27.55 5.38 5.01
C SER A 276 -27.58 6.89 5.05
N PRO A 277 -26.56 7.55 5.61
CA PRO A 277 -26.43 9.01 5.53
C PRO A 277 -26.22 9.50 4.08
N ASP A 278 -26.54 10.77 3.83
CA ASP A 278 -26.39 11.39 2.50
C ASP A 278 -24.94 11.39 2.02
N ALA A 279 -23.99 11.65 2.92
CA ALA A 279 -22.55 11.55 2.65
C ALA A 279 -22.05 10.12 2.99
N PRO A 280 -21.20 9.52 2.15
CA PRO A 280 -20.60 8.22 2.46
C PRO A 280 -19.64 8.34 3.64
N HIS A 281 -19.58 7.30 4.46
CA HIS A 281 -18.53 7.20 5.47
C HIS A 281 -17.16 7.02 4.81
N ASN A 282 -16.18 7.79 5.24
CA ASN A 282 -14.78 7.69 4.82
C ASN A 282 -13.99 6.73 5.69
N VAL A 283 -14.44 6.56 6.93
CA VAL A 283 -13.87 5.68 7.93
C VAL A 283 -14.99 4.88 8.59
N GLY A 284 -14.69 3.66 8.98
CA GLY A 284 -15.66 2.80 9.67
C GLY A 284 -15.01 1.57 10.28
N LEU A 285 -15.61 1.08 11.36
CA LEU A 285 -15.15 -0.07 12.13
C LEU A 285 -16.35 -0.86 12.67
N LEU A 286 -16.21 -2.18 12.67
CA LEU A 286 -17.21 -3.15 13.19
C LEU A 286 -16.68 -3.79 14.46
N ALA A 287 -17.36 -3.58 15.59
CA ALA A 287 -17.10 -4.23 16.88
C ALA A 287 -18.30 -4.07 17.81
N ASP A 288 -18.30 -4.78 18.92
CA ASP A 288 -19.30 -4.62 20.00
C ASP A 288 -18.86 -3.42 20.90
N PHE A 289 -19.37 -2.23 20.59
CA PHE A 289 -19.08 -1.00 21.33
C PHE A 289 -20.07 -0.72 22.47
N THR A 290 -21.21 -1.40 22.46
CA THR A 290 -22.26 -1.21 23.46
C THR A 290 -22.24 -2.27 24.55
N GLY A 291 -21.39 -3.30 24.42
CA GLY A 291 -21.26 -4.40 25.37
C GLY A 291 -22.47 -5.36 25.38
N ASP A 292 -23.33 -5.31 24.34
CA ASP A 292 -24.54 -6.10 24.27
C ASP A 292 -24.38 -7.48 23.60
N GLY A 293 -23.15 -7.78 23.12
CA GLY A 293 -22.77 -9.02 22.46
C GLY A 293 -23.05 -9.03 20.95
N ARG A 294 -23.51 -7.94 20.37
CA ARG A 294 -23.72 -7.78 18.93
C ARG A 294 -22.69 -6.86 18.33
N ILE A 295 -22.40 -7.07 17.06
CA ILE A 295 -21.47 -6.21 16.33
C ILE A 295 -22.17 -4.91 15.92
N ASP A 296 -21.67 -3.79 16.42
CA ASP A 296 -22.06 -2.44 16.05
C ASP A 296 -21.19 -1.93 14.90
N PHE A 297 -21.62 -0.83 14.26
CA PHE A 297 -20.83 -0.11 13.28
C PHE A 297 -20.61 1.33 13.74
N VAL A 298 -19.36 1.75 13.81
CA VAL A 298 -18.96 3.14 14.04
C VAL A 298 -18.38 3.72 12.76
N GLY A 299 -18.83 4.92 12.35
CA GLY A 299 -18.32 5.53 11.12
C GLY A 299 -18.48 7.05 11.06
N ALA A 300 -17.66 7.70 10.24
CA ALA A 300 -17.72 9.12 9.97
C ALA A 300 -17.51 9.45 8.49
N SER A 301 -18.16 10.54 8.06
CA SER A 301 -18.00 11.11 6.72
C SER A 301 -16.99 12.26 6.74
N GLU A 302 -16.47 12.61 5.57
CA GLU A 302 -15.67 13.81 5.39
C GLU A 302 -16.46 15.08 5.74
N ASN A 303 -15.81 16.02 6.43
CA ASN A 303 -16.42 17.27 6.91
C ASN A 303 -17.63 17.05 7.81
N SER A 304 -17.68 15.94 8.54
CA SER A 304 -18.69 15.65 9.54
C SER A 304 -18.48 16.49 10.82
N SER A 305 -19.55 16.70 11.58
CA SER A 305 -19.50 17.26 12.94
C SER A 305 -19.55 16.18 14.02
N GLU A 306 -19.60 14.92 13.63
CA GLU A 306 -19.82 13.82 14.57
C GLU A 306 -19.33 12.47 14.04
N LEU A 307 -19.02 11.57 14.96
CA LEU A 307 -18.89 10.15 14.75
C LEU A 307 -20.25 9.50 15.04
N LEU A 308 -20.70 8.62 14.17
CA LEU A 308 -21.99 7.95 14.29
C LEU A 308 -21.79 6.49 14.70
N LEU A 309 -22.61 6.02 15.63
CA LEU A 309 -22.72 4.61 15.99
C LEU A 309 -24.08 4.08 15.51
N PHE A 310 -24.07 2.93 14.88
CA PHE A 310 -25.22 2.17 14.43
C PHE A 310 -25.25 0.86 15.24
N ASP A 311 -26.22 0.74 16.12
CA ASP A 311 -26.37 -0.45 16.98
C ASP A 311 -26.69 -1.68 16.14
N GLY A 312 -26.01 -2.79 16.41
CA GLY A 312 -26.19 -4.06 15.74
C GLY A 312 -27.54 -4.70 16.10
N GLY A 313 -28.29 -5.11 15.09
CA GLY A 313 -29.56 -5.81 15.24
C GLY A 313 -29.43 -7.33 15.16
N GLU A 314 -30.52 -8.03 15.39
CA GLU A 314 -30.61 -9.47 15.24
C GLU A 314 -30.28 -9.91 13.80
N GLY A 315 -29.38 -10.91 13.63
CA GLY A 315 -28.95 -11.38 12.32
C GLY A 315 -28.01 -10.41 11.56
N GLY A 316 -27.31 -9.49 12.26
CA GLY A 316 -26.31 -8.60 11.69
C GLY A 316 -26.88 -7.43 10.88
N ASN A 317 -28.10 -7.01 11.17
CA ASN A 317 -28.77 -5.91 10.47
C ASN A 317 -28.55 -4.58 11.17
N PHE A 318 -28.49 -3.49 10.39
CA PHE A 318 -28.44 -2.11 10.86
C PHE A 318 -29.70 -1.35 10.42
N GLU A 319 -30.81 -1.57 11.15
CA GLU A 319 -32.15 -1.05 10.80
C GLU A 319 -32.34 0.40 11.24
N ASN A 320 -31.70 0.78 12.35
CA ASN A 320 -31.85 2.10 12.96
C ASN A 320 -30.93 3.14 12.29
N PRO A 321 -31.29 4.43 12.31
CA PRO A 321 -30.36 5.47 11.95
C PRO A 321 -29.23 5.54 12.98
N GLY A 322 -28.02 5.91 12.53
CA GLY A 322 -26.91 6.14 13.43
C GLY A 322 -27.22 7.21 14.46
N ARG A 323 -26.75 7.04 15.69
CA ARG A 323 -26.74 8.04 16.74
C ARG A 323 -25.37 8.68 16.87
N SER A 324 -25.32 9.97 17.23
CA SER A 324 -24.07 10.62 17.54
C SER A 324 -23.44 9.97 18.78
N CYS A 325 -22.23 9.47 18.64
CA CYS A 325 -21.47 8.88 19.74
C CYS A 325 -20.26 9.71 20.17
N PHE A 326 -19.84 10.64 19.32
CA PHE A 326 -18.82 11.65 19.61
C PHE A 326 -19.06 12.89 18.72
N SER A 327 -18.99 14.09 19.29
CA SER A 327 -19.19 15.34 18.58
C SER A 327 -17.90 16.14 18.51
N SER A 328 -17.35 16.27 17.31
CA SER A 328 -16.23 17.13 16.99
C SER A 328 -16.15 17.36 15.49
N ARG A 329 -15.42 18.37 15.06
CA ARG A 329 -15.22 18.64 13.63
C ARG A 329 -14.24 17.63 13.04
N LEU A 330 -14.75 16.67 12.29
CA LEU A 330 -14.00 15.67 11.56
C LEU A 330 -13.85 16.11 10.10
N ILE A 331 -12.66 16.57 9.70
CA ILE A 331 -12.47 17.15 8.36
C ILE A 331 -12.21 16.05 7.33
N LEU A 332 -11.24 15.18 7.57
CA LEU A 332 -10.96 14.02 6.73
C LEU A 332 -10.54 12.86 7.64
N PRO A 333 -11.51 12.19 8.30
CA PRO A 333 -11.24 10.99 9.05
C PRO A 333 -10.73 9.89 8.10
N GLN A 334 -9.68 9.19 8.48
CA GLN A 334 -8.97 8.26 7.60
C GLN A 334 -8.77 6.89 8.21
N THR A 335 -8.58 6.80 9.53
CA THR A 335 -8.42 5.53 10.24
C THR A 335 -9.17 5.54 11.56
N LEU A 336 -9.69 4.35 11.89
CA LEU A 336 -10.20 3.99 13.22
C LEU A 336 -9.53 2.69 13.65
N THR A 337 -9.11 2.62 14.90
CA THR A 337 -8.73 1.38 15.57
C THR A 337 -9.38 1.32 16.94
N ALA A 338 -9.75 0.11 17.36
CA ALA A 338 -10.37 -0.14 18.66
C ALA A 338 -9.47 -0.99 19.54
N GLY A 339 -9.64 -0.83 20.86
CA GLY A 339 -8.99 -1.62 21.89
C GLY A 339 -9.34 -1.07 23.27
N ASP A 340 -9.33 -1.92 24.28
CA ASP A 340 -9.47 -1.54 25.68
C ASP A 340 -8.11 -0.96 26.16
N VAL A 341 -7.99 0.37 26.24
CA VAL A 341 -6.72 1.03 26.54
C VAL A 341 -6.53 1.35 28.02
N ASP A 342 -7.61 1.34 28.82
CA ASP A 342 -7.57 1.67 30.24
C ASP A 342 -7.92 0.50 31.18
N GLY A 343 -8.21 -0.67 30.59
CA GLY A 343 -8.43 -1.93 31.31
C GLY A 343 -9.79 -2.04 31.98
N ASP A 344 -10.78 -1.24 31.53
CA ASP A 344 -12.13 -1.25 32.10
C ASP A 344 -13.05 -2.29 31.43
N GLY A 345 -12.66 -2.86 30.30
CA GLY A 345 -13.35 -3.93 29.57
C GLY A 345 -14.18 -3.46 28.40
N ASP A 346 -14.24 -2.17 28.14
CA ASP A 346 -14.96 -1.55 27.04
C ASP A 346 -13.99 -1.26 25.87
N LEU A 347 -14.51 -1.12 24.65
CA LEU A 347 -13.67 -0.81 23.49
C LEU A 347 -13.58 0.68 23.26
N ASP A 348 -12.36 1.22 23.44
CA ASP A 348 -12.00 2.57 23.10
C ASP A 348 -11.62 2.71 21.64
N LEU A 349 -11.44 3.96 21.16
CA LEU A 349 -11.12 4.26 19.78
C LEU A 349 -9.94 5.24 19.66
N PHE A 350 -9.02 4.96 18.75
CA PHE A 350 -8.16 5.98 18.19
C PHE A 350 -8.66 6.35 16.80
N LEU A 351 -8.91 7.67 16.57
CA LEU A 351 -9.36 8.23 15.31
C LEU A 351 -8.27 9.12 14.72
N GLY A 352 -7.73 8.72 13.58
CA GLY A 352 -6.73 9.48 12.85
C GLY A 352 -7.32 10.23 11.66
N GLN A 353 -6.79 11.44 11.39
CA GLN A 353 -7.22 12.30 10.29
C GLN A 353 -6.07 12.61 9.34
N TYR A 354 -6.38 12.69 8.04
CA TYR A 354 -5.42 13.01 7.00
C TYR A 354 -5.63 14.41 6.42
N ARG A 355 -4.54 15.11 6.13
CA ARG A 355 -4.56 16.36 5.38
C ARG A 355 -3.72 16.21 4.11
N SER A 356 -4.36 16.34 2.94
CA SER A 356 -3.67 16.21 1.65
C SER A 356 -2.62 17.31 1.44
N PRO A 357 -1.45 17.00 0.84
CA PRO A 357 -0.54 18.03 0.34
C PRO A 357 -1.23 18.84 -0.76
N TYR A 358 -0.69 20.02 -1.06
CA TYR A 358 -1.23 20.99 -2.03
C TYR A 358 -2.57 21.62 -1.67
N LEU A 359 -3.27 21.11 -0.65
CA LEU A 359 -4.56 21.66 -0.22
C LEU A 359 -4.39 23.13 0.18
N ASP A 360 -5.19 24.02 -0.43
CA ASP A 360 -5.09 25.46 -0.25
C ASP A 360 -3.69 26.05 -0.54
N GLY A 361 -2.88 25.37 -1.38
CA GLY A 361 -1.52 25.77 -1.74
C GLY A 361 -0.49 25.50 -0.64
N SER A 362 -0.83 24.70 0.37
CA SER A 362 0.09 24.34 1.45
C SER A 362 0.92 23.10 1.10
N MET A 363 2.14 23.02 1.65
CA MET A 363 3.02 21.86 1.59
C MET A 363 3.44 21.44 3.01
N PRO A 364 3.60 20.14 3.29
CA PRO A 364 4.04 19.65 4.60
C PRO A 364 5.41 20.23 4.96
N THR A 365 5.54 20.76 6.18
CA THR A 365 6.79 21.36 6.63
C THR A 365 7.07 21.00 8.09
N PRO A 366 8.18 20.32 8.35
CA PRO A 366 9.10 19.69 7.39
C PRO A 366 8.48 18.45 6.74
N PHE A 367 8.85 18.12 5.51
CA PHE A 367 8.26 16.98 4.78
C PHE A 367 8.60 15.60 5.39
N HIS A 368 9.54 15.54 6.31
CA HIS A 368 10.03 14.27 6.92
C HIS A 368 9.60 14.09 8.38
N ASN A 369 8.89 15.02 8.95
CA ASN A 369 8.34 14.96 10.32
C ASN A 369 7.17 15.92 10.48
N ALA A 370 6.27 15.94 9.49
CA ALA A 370 5.13 16.83 9.47
C ALA A 370 4.19 16.58 10.66
N ASN A 371 3.77 17.67 11.30
CA ASN A 371 2.76 17.67 12.38
C ASN A 371 1.81 18.84 12.15
N ASP A 372 1.26 18.91 10.93
CA ASP A 372 0.44 20.00 10.38
C ASP A 372 -0.86 19.49 9.74
N GLY A 373 -1.23 18.25 10.02
CA GLY A 373 -2.47 17.61 9.63
C GLY A 373 -3.69 18.12 10.41
N TYR A 374 -4.78 17.36 10.35
CA TYR A 374 -5.94 17.57 11.20
C TYR A 374 -5.75 16.83 12.53
N THR A 375 -6.59 17.15 13.51
CA THR A 375 -6.44 16.67 14.88
C THR A 375 -6.87 15.21 14.99
N ASP A 376 -5.99 14.34 15.48
CA ASP A 376 -6.32 12.98 15.86
C ASP A 376 -6.90 12.93 17.27
N TYR A 377 -7.64 11.87 17.60
CA TYR A 377 -8.34 11.71 18.87
C TYR A 377 -8.11 10.32 19.46
N LEU A 378 -7.81 10.25 20.77
CA LEU A 378 -8.06 9.06 21.58
C LEU A 378 -9.39 9.27 22.30
N LEU A 379 -10.31 8.35 22.10
CA LEU A 379 -11.70 8.43 22.56
C LEU A 379 -11.98 7.28 23.50
N VAL A 380 -12.29 7.57 24.75
CA VAL A 380 -12.62 6.54 25.77
C VAL A 380 -14.15 6.33 25.80
N ASN A 381 -14.55 5.07 25.80
CA ASN A 381 -15.95 4.62 25.85
C ASN A 381 -16.49 4.68 27.29
N ASP A 382 -17.81 4.81 27.43
CA ASP A 382 -18.50 4.73 28.72
C ASP A 382 -19.22 3.39 28.92
N GLY A 383 -18.89 2.37 28.11
CA GLY A 383 -19.51 1.06 28.09
C GLY A 383 -20.88 0.99 27.38
N THR A 384 -21.36 2.13 26.86
CA THR A 384 -22.64 2.21 26.14
C THR A 384 -22.46 2.72 24.70
N GLY A 385 -21.20 2.84 24.25
CA GLY A 385 -20.84 3.36 22.94
C GLY A 385 -20.95 4.88 22.85
N ASN A 386 -20.83 5.63 23.95
CA ASN A 386 -20.59 7.05 23.91
C ASN A 386 -19.12 7.34 24.25
N PHE A 387 -18.50 8.18 23.45
CA PHE A 387 -17.07 8.43 23.53
C PHE A 387 -16.71 9.81 24.02
N THR A 388 -15.64 9.92 24.81
CA THR A 388 -15.10 11.16 25.33
C THR A 388 -13.65 11.33 24.86
N ASP A 389 -13.27 12.57 24.41
CA ASP A 389 -11.88 12.89 24.03
C ASP A 389 -10.96 12.84 25.26
N PHE A 390 -10.09 11.84 25.29
CA PHE A 390 -9.10 11.61 26.34
C PHE A 390 -7.68 12.02 25.89
N THR A 391 -7.48 12.49 24.67
CA THR A 391 -6.17 12.74 24.04
C THR A 391 -5.27 13.65 24.87
N GLU A 392 -5.82 14.68 25.50
CA GLU A 392 -5.02 15.61 26.31
C GLU A 392 -4.49 14.94 27.57
N SER A 393 -5.31 14.14 28.23
CA SER A 393 -4.94 13.40 29.44
C SER A 393 -4.02 12.20 29.15
N SER A 394 -4.13 11.61 27.96
CA SER A 394 -3.40 10.40 27.58
C SER A 394 -1.91 10.61 27.24
N GLY A 395 -1.43 11.85 27.09
CA GLY A 395 -0.04 12.11 26.68
C GLY A 395 0.18 12.20 25.15
N LEU A 396 -0.84 12.01 24.33
CA LEU A 396 -0.73 11.98 22.85
C LEU A 396 -0.74 13.35 22.16
N THR A 397 -0.71 14.47 22.91
CA THR A 397 -0.89 15.83 22.37
C THR A 397 0.25 16.30 21.46
N SER A 398 1.48 15.87 21.71
CA SER A 398 2.68 16.40 21.04
C SER A 398 2.70 16.14 19.53
N LYS A 399 2.14 15.02 19.07
CA LYS A 399 2.06 14.60 17.68
C LYS A 399 0.61 14.45 17.18
N ARG A 400 -0.33 15.12 17.83
CA ARG A 400 -1.77 15.03 17.57
C ARG A 400 -2.20 15.50 16.17
N LYS A 401 -1.30 16.04 15.37
CA LYS A 401 -1.59 16.58 14.03
C LYS A 401 -0.75 15.90 12.96
N ARG A 402 -0.51 14.61 13.11
CA ARG A 402 0.07 13.80 12.04
C ARG A 402 -0.85 13.78 10.83
N ARG A 403 -0.32 13.44 9.68
CA ARG A 403 -1.10 13.13 8.47
C ARG A 403 -1.35 11.63 8.46
N THR A 404 -2.24 11.20 9.36
CA THR A 404 -2.41 9.80 9.74
C THR A 404 -3.19 9.03 8.68
N TYR A 405 -2.65 7.87 8.27
CA TYR A 405 -3.29 6.95 7.34
C TYR A 405 -3.72 5.63 7.97
N ALA A 406 -2.95 5.10 8.92
CA ALA A 406 -3.27 3.88 9.63
C ALA A 406 -2.84 3.97 11.10
N SER A 407 -3.55 3.25 11.95
CA SER A 407 -3.24 3.16 13.39
C SER A 407 -3.70 1.83 13.93
N SER A 408 -2.98 1.27 14.90
CA SER A 408 -3.38 0.03 15.58
C SER A 408 -3.10 0.11 17.06
N LEU A 409 -4.03 -0.43 17.84
CA LEU A 409 -3.87 -0.73 19.26
C LEU A 409 -3.46 -2.20 19.36
N VAL A 410 -2.27 -2.46 19.89
CA VAL A 410 -1.64 -3.79 19.90
C VAL A 410 -0.57 -3.86 20.98
N ASP A 411 -0.48 -4.96 21.72
CA ASP A 411 0.56 -5.24 22.70
C ASP A 411 1.90 -5.45 21.99
N LEU A 412 2.78 -4.43 21.98
CA LEU A 412 4.04 -4.41 21.23
C LEU A 412 5.23 -4.98 22.02
N ASP A 413 5.22 -4.88 23.35
CA ASP A 413 6.30 -5.33 24.21
C ASP A 413 5.95 -6.55 25.08
N ASP A 414 4.77 -7.13 24.86
CA ASP A 414 4.24 -8.35 25.49
C ASP A 414 4.00 -8.20 27.00
N ASP A 415 3.73 -6.97 27.47
CA ASP A 415 3.41 -6.69 28.88
C ASP A 415 1.92 -6.88 29.20
N GLY A 416 1.06 -6.97 28.20
CA GLY A 416 -0.37 -7.23 28.30
C GLY A 416 -1.26 -6.02 28.05
N ASP A 417 -0.69 -4.82 27.96
CA ASP A 417 -1.39 -3.58 27.68
C ASP A 417 -1.38 -3.29 26.18
N LEU A 418 -2.39 -2.57 25.67
CA LEU A 418 -2.43 -2.23 24.24
C LEU A 418 -1.70 -0.92 23.99
N ASP A 419 -0.57 -1.02 23.32
CA ASP A 419 0.23 0.10 22.82
C ASP A 419 -0.38 0.69 21.55
N LEU A 420 0.08 1.89 21.15
CA LEU A 420 -0.39 2.54 19.94
C LEU A 420 0.71 2.66 18.88
N ALA A 421 0.45 2.11 17.69
CA ALA A 421 1.24 2.34 16.50
C ALA A 421 0.49 3.27 15.55
N VAL A 422 1.13 4.35 15.08
CA VAL A 422 0.58 5.32 14.12
C VAL A 422 1.48 5.39 12.90
N THR A 423 0.90 5.15 11.72
CA THR A 423 1.58 5.33 10.43
C THR A 423 1.04 6.56 9.73
N ALA A 424 1.94 7.48 9.41
CA ALA A 424 1.60 8.79 8.87
C ALA A 424 2.43 9.15 7.63
N ASP A 425 1.76 9.77 6.66
CA ASP A 425 2.42 10.39 5.52
C ASP A 425 3.30 11.56 5.98
N PHE A 426 4.43 11.77 5.34
CA PHE A 426 5.41 12.79 5.70
C PHE A 426 6.01 12.68 7.12
N ALA A 427 5.92 11.51 7.75
CA ALA A 427 6.52 11.26 9.04
C ALA A 427 7.03 9.81 9.21
N GLY A 428 6.26 8.83 8.74
CA GLY A 428 6.52 7.41 8.89
C GLY A 428 5.80 6.82 10.09
N LEU A 429 6.52 6.12 10.95
CA LEU A 429 5.99 5.38 12.09
C LEU A 429 6.21 6.17 13.38
N ASP A 430 5.17 6.31 14.20
CA ASP A 430 5.25 6.73 15.60
C ASP A 430 4.72 5.60 16.49
N LEU A 431 5.41 5.31 17.62
CA LEU A 431 5.09 4.25 18.57
C LEU A 431 4.96 4.85 19.99
N TYR A 432 3.93 4.40 20.70
CA TYR A 432 3.61 4.87 22.04
C TYR A 432 3.32 3.66 22.94
N ALA A 433 4.05 3.56 24.06
CA ALA A 433 3.80 2.55 25.08
C ALA A 433 2.70 3.02 26.04
N ASN A 434 1.76 2.15 26.35
CA ASN A 434 0.67 2.37 27.30
C ASN A 434 1.11 1.95 28.73
N ASP A 435 0.45 2.44 29.76
CA ASP A 435 0.60 2.01 31.14
C ASP A 435 -0.59 1.15 31.64
N GLY A 436 -1.43 0.66 30.73
CA GLY A 436 -2.65 -0.08 31.00
C GLY A 436 -3.78 0.76 31.61
N LYS A 437 -3.66 2.09 31.55
CA LYS A 437 -4.67 3.06 32.06
C LYS A 437 -4.94 4.18 31.06
N GLY A 438 -4.63 3.96 29.80
CA GLY A 438 -4.81 4.92 28.74
C GLY A 438 -3.78 6.06 28.71
N HIS A 439 -2.65 5.96 29.45
CA HIS A 439 -1.58 6.95 29.38
C HIS A 439 -0.42 6.42 28.55
N PHE A 440 -0.07 7.18 27.52
CA PHE A 440 0.90 6.79 26.49
C PHE A 440 2.20 7.60 26.59
N GLU A 441 3.33 6.90 26.59
CA GLU A 441 4.66 7.48 26.43
C GLU A 441 5.13 7.36 24.98
N ASP A 442 5.67 8.44 24.39
CA ASP A 442 6.29 8.40 23.07
C ASP A 442 7.63 7.65 23.12
N VAL A 443 7.62 6.41 22.71
CA VAL A 443 8.79 5.52 22.66
C VAL A 443 9.41 5.40 21.27
N THR A 444 8.92 6.15 20.28
CA THR A 444 9.32 6.07 18.88
C THR A 444 10.84 6.08 18.69
N GLY A 445 11.54 7.03 19.32
CA GLY A 445 12.99 7.15 19.19
C GLY A 445 13.78 6.02 19.84
N LYS A 446 13.20 5.34 20.81
CA LYS A 446 13.79 4.20 21.52
C LYS A 446 13.51 2.90 20.78
N TRP A 447 12.25 2.70 20.35
CA TRP A 447 11.79 1.43 19.78
C TRP A 447 11.99 1.31 18.25
N ALA A 448 11.99 2.42 17.50
CA ALA A 448 12.14 2.37 16.04
C ALA A 448 13.02 3.48 15.49
N THR A 449 14.34 3.25 15.40
CA THR A 449 15.28 4.25 14.87
C THR A 449 15.13 4.44 13.35
N GLN A 450 14.70 3.42 12.59
CA GLN A 450 14.45 3.46 11.15
C GLN A 450 12.95 3.69 10.85
N ARG A 451 12.35 4.72 11.43
CA ARG A 451 10.93 4.99 11.38
C ARG A 451 10.44 5.85 10.21
N HIS A 452 11.33 6.60 9.56
CA HIS A 452 10.96 7.59 8.56
C HIS A 452 10.48 6.96 7.26
N GLY A 453 9.45 7.54 6.67
CA GLY A 453 8.86 7.13 5.39
C GLY A 453 7.62 7.97 5.06
N PHE A 454 7.11 7.84 3.85
CA PHE A 454 5.77 8.28 3.49
C PHE A 454 4.81 7.13 3.82
N GLY A 455 4.43 7.03 5.09
CA GLY A 455 3.70 5.88 5.60
C GLY A 455 2.23 5.86 5.18
N MET A 456 1.77 4.75 4.58
CA MET A 456 0.39 4.56 4.14
C MET A 456 -0.35 3.55 5.01
N SER A 457 0.29 2.44 5.36
CA SER A 457 -0.27 1.43 6.26
C SER A 457 0.81 0.55 6.87
N HIS A 458 0.40 -0.35 7.75
CA HIS A 458 1.27 -1.35 8.37
C HIS A 458 0.51 -2.65 8.65
N VAL A 459 1.26 -3.72 8.93
CA VAL A 459 0.75 -4.99 9.42
C VAL A 459 1.73 -5.61 10.42
N PHE A 460 1.21 -6.47 11.28
CA PHE A 460 1.96 -7.19 12.30
C PHE A 460 1.96 -8.69 12.06
N GLY A 461 3.02 -9.36 12.50
CA GLY A 461 3.13 -10.81 12.50
C GLY A 461 4.53 -11.25 12.88
N ASP A 462 4.71 -12.49 13.29
CA ASP A 462 6.00 -13.11 13.55
C ASP A 462 6.54 -13.67 12.22
N LEU A 463 7.23 -12.81 11.45
CA LEU A 463 7.70 -13.10 10.09
C LEU A 463 8.99 -13.93 10.07
N ASN A 464 9.78 -13.86 11.14
CA ASN A 464 11.03 -14.60 11.28
C ASN A 464 10.91 -15.83 12.21
N ARG A 465 9.73 -16.04 12.81
CA ARG A 465 9.41 -17.17 13.71
C ARG A 465 10.28 -17.25 14.95
N ASP A 466 10.66 -16.10 15.50
CA ASP A 466 11.36 -16.01 16.78
C ASP A 466 10.43 -15.88 17.99
N GLY A 467 9.12 -15.78 17.77
CA GLY A 467 8.08 -15.64 18.78
C GLY A 467 7.76 -14.21 19.16
N LEU A 468 8.46 -13.23 18.59
CA LEU A 468 8.23 -11.80 18.80
C LEU A 468 7.36 -11.24 17.66
N GLN A 469 6.69 -10.14 17.91
CA GLN A 469 5.88 -9.48 16.91
C GLN A 469 6.73 -8.56 16.05
N ASP A 470 6.80 -8.85 14.73
CA ASP A 470 7.44 -8.01 13.75
C ASP A 470 6.44 -7.00 13.17
N LEU A 471 6.97 -5.94 12.56
CA LEU A 471 6.19 -4.89 11.94
C LEU A 471 6.67 -4.68 10.49
N TYR A 472 5.73 -4.70 9.56
CA TYR A 472 5.97 -4.28 8.19
C TYR A 472 5.10 -3.08 7.87
N PHE A 473 5.71 -1.91 7.66
CA PHE A 473 4.98 -0.74 7.21
C PHE A 473 5.33 -0.37 5.77
N VAL A 474 4.35 0.10 5.03
CA VAL A 474 4.47 0.37 3.60
C VAL A 474 4.33 1.85 3.29
N GLY A 475 4.97 2.24 2.21
CA GLY A 475 4.98 3.61 1.77
C GLY A 475 5.64 3.80 0.41
N MET A 476 5.87 5.06 0.04
CA MET A 476 6.43 5.41 -1.26
C MET A 476 7.93 5.13 -1.32
N SER A 477 8.37 4.39 -2.32
CA SER A 477 9.75 4.43 -2.80
C SER A 477 9.88 5.38 -4.00
N SER A 478 11.04 6.01 -4.21
CA SER A 478 11.24 6.93 -5.33
C SER A 478 12.57 6.71 -6.04
N THR A 479 12.50 6.33 -7.30
CA THR A 479 13.69 6.23 -8.16
C THR A 479 14.32 7.58 -8.41
N THR A 480 13.52 8.63 -8.58
CA THR A 480 14.01 10.01 -8.74
C THR A 480 14.80 10.48 -7.52
N ALA A 481 14.27 10.27 -6.31
CA ALA A 481 14.97 10.68 -5.09
C ALA A 481 16.35 9.99 -4.98
N ARG A 482 16.42 8.69 -5.25
CA ARG A 482 17.69 7.94 -5.27
C ARG A 482 18.64 8.44 -6.36
N ARG A 483 18.13 8.81 -7.53
CA ARG A 483 18.92 9.38 -8.62
C ARG A 483 19.52 10.74 -8.24
N LEU A 484 18.73 11.61 -7.58
CA LEU A 484 19.20 12.89 -7.05
C LEU A 484 20.30 12.71 -6.01
N ASP A 485 20.20 11.71 -5.12
CA ASP A 485 21.24 11.38 -4.14
C ASP A 485 22.54 10.91 -4.83
N ARG A 486 22.43 10.02 -5.82
CA ARG A 486 23.58 9.52 -6.59
C ARG A 486 24.26 10.60 -7.44
N LEU A 487 23.50 11.57 -7.94
CA LEU A 487 24.01 12.75 -8.62
C LEU A 487 24.62 13.79 -7.66
N GLY A 488 24.54 13.58 -6.35
CA GLY A 488 25.02 14.52 -5.34
C GLY A 488 24.27 15.85 -5.36
N ILE A 489 23.04 15.89 -5.86
CA ILE A 489 22.26 17.12 -5.98
C ILE A 489 21.70 17.52 -4.62
N THR A 490 22.12 18.69 -4.16
CA THR A 490 21.72 19.28 -2.90
C THR A 490 21.25 20.72 -3.09
N ARG A 491 20.47 21.21 -2.12
CA ARG A 491 20.13 22.62 -2.00
C ARG A 491 20.68 23.16 -0.70
N SER A 492 21.59 24.11 -0.75
CA SER A 492 22.28 24.67 0.43
C SER A 492 21.35 25.36 1.43
N ASP A 493 20.18 25.82 0.97
CA ASP A 493 19.12 26.41 1.79
C ASP A 493 18.17 25.35 2.40
N PHE A 494 18.35 24.04 2.04
CA PHE A 494 17.53 22.92 2.48
C PHE A 494 18.38 21.66 2.76
N GLU A 495 19.47 21.79 3.50
CA GLU A 495 20.37 20.68 3.81
C GLU A 495 19.68 19.53 4.52
N GLU A 496 18.77 19.83 5.46
CA GLU A 496 18.01 18.79 6.17
C GLU A 496 17.11 18.00 5.23
N TYR A 497 16.51 18.63 4.21
CA TYR A 497 15.70 17.94 3.20
C TYR A 497 16.55 16.95 2.40
N THR A 498 17.76 17.34 2.04
CA THR A 498 18.71 16.44 1.37
C THR A 498 19.08 15.25 2.25
N ARG A 499 19.40 15.47 3.52
CA ARG A 499 19.74 14.42 4.48
C ARG A 499 18.57 13.43 4.72
N MET A 500 17.33 13.94 4.73
CA MET A 500 16.14 13.14 4.99
C MET A 500 15.55 12.49 3.73
N ARG A 501 16.02 12.82 2.54
CA ARG A 501 15.50 12.27 1.29
C ARG A 501 15.63 10.75 1.23
N ALA A 502 16.81 10.18 1.48
CA ALA A 502 17.02 8.73 1.47
C ALA A 502 16.24 7.98 2.55
N PRO A 503 16.21 8.41 3.84
CA PRO A 503 15.33 7.80 4.84
C PRO A 503 13.85 7.79 4.46
N MET A 504 13.35 8.91 3.93
CA MET A 504 11.93 9.05 3.55
C MET A 504 11.54 8.22 2.32
N THR A 505 12.46 7.97 1.41
CA THR A 505 12.21 7.23 0.16
C THR A 505 12.78 5.82 0.15
N PHE A 506 13.10 5.29 1.31
CA PHE A 506 13.53 3.89 1.43
C PHE A 506 12.49 2.92 0.85
N GLY A 507 11.22 3.28 0.98
CA GLY A 507 10.06 2.48 0.60
C GLY A 507 9.49 1.76 1.83
N ASN A 508 9.04 0.52 1.63
CA ASN A 508 8.51 -0.30 2.71
C ASN A 508 9.60 -0.67 3.72
N ARG A 509 9.23 -0.84 4.99
CA ARG A 509 10.18 -1.23 6.03
C ARG A 509 9.72 -2.49 6.73
N LEU A 510 10.58 -3.50 6.70
CA LEU A 510 10.47 -4.68 7.54
C LEU A 510 11.32 -4.48 8.79
N LEU A 511 10.67 -4.50 9.94
CA LEU A 511 11.25 -4.29 11.24
C LEU A 511 11.00 -5.54 12.10
N PHE A 512 12.07 -6.20 12.54
CA PHE A 512 11.99 -7.35 13.44
C PHE A 512 11.86 -6.89 14.88
N GLY A 513 10.92 -7.49 15.62
CA GLY A 513 10.72 -7.29 17.04
C GLY A 513 11.95 -7.70 17.85
N GLN A 514 12.14 -7.06 18.99
CA GLN A 514 13.24 -7.34 19.91
C GLN A 514 12.67 -7.63 21.30
N SER A 515 13.36 -8.43 22.07
CA SER A 515 12.96 -8.80 23.44
C SER A 515 12.93 -7.61 24.42
N ASP A 516 13.39 -6.44 24.02
CA ASP A 516 13.34 -5.20 24.79
C ASP A 516 12.16 -4.28 24.38
N GLY A 517 11.19 -4.81 23.63
CA GLY A 517 10.04 -4.08 23.11
C GLY A 517 10.34 -3.23 21.87
N GLY A 518 11.58 -3.16 21.44
CA GLY A 518 11.99 -2.36 20.28
C GLY A 518 11.86 -3.10 18.94
N PHE A 519 12.05 -2.34 17.86
CA PHE A 519 12.04 -2.84 16.49
C PHE A 519 13.34 -2.47 15.77
N ARG A 520 13.93 -3.43 15.06
CA ARG A 520 15.11 -3.18 14.23
C ARG A 520 14.86 -3.56 12.79
N GLN A 521 15.36 -2.71 11.88
CA GLN A 521 15.25 -3.01 10.45
C GLN A 521 15.90 -4.38 10.16
N ALA A 522 15.12 -5.26 9.51
CA ALA A 522 15.57 -6.59 9.15
C ALA A 522 16.80 -6.52 8.23
N PRO A 523 17.76 -7.42 8.34
CA PRO A 523 18.93 -7.45 7.44
C PRO A 523 18.55 -7.55 5.97
N ILE A 524 17.40 -8.17 5.68
CA ILE A 524 16.88 -8.39 4.33
C ILE A 524 15.85 -7.34 3.89
N ALA A 525 15.64 -6.27 4.67
CA ALA A 525 14.61 -5.27 4.42
C ALA A 525 14.65 -4.68 2.99
N ASP A 526 15.85 -4.56 2.39
CA ASP A 526 16.02 -4.07 1.01
C ASP A 526 15.29 -4.92 -0.04
N LYS A 527 15.08 -6.23 0.21
CA LYS A 527 14.40 -7.13 -0.73
C LYS A 527 12.89 -6.87 -0.84
N VAL A 528 12.28 -6.38 0.23
CA VAL A 528 10.83 -6.09 0.31
C VAL A 528 10.51 -4.59 0.32
N ALA A 529 11.53 -3.73 0.18
CA ALA A 529 11.40 -2.29 0.37
C ALA A 529 10.83 -1.57 -0.85
N ARG A 530 11.26 -1.94 -2.07
CA ARG A 530 11.08 -1.09 -3.25
C ARG A 530 10.06 -1.70 -4.20
N THR A 531 8.80 -1.63 -3.82
CA THR A 531 7.68 -2.14 -4.61
C THR A 531 6.99 -1.05 -5.44
N GLY A 532 7.30 0.21 -5.19
CA GLY A 532 6.66 1.36 -5.82
C GLY A 532 6.00 2.29 -4.79
N TRP A 533 4.82 2.79 -5.09
CA TRP A 533 3.97 3.51 -4.12
C TRP A 533 2.96 2.53 -3.53
N ALA A 534 3.29 1.98 -2.38
CA ALA A 534 2.46 1.01 -1.68
C ALA A 534 1.39 1.70 -0.82
N TRP A 535 0.18 1.14 -0.79
CA TRP A 535 -0.96 1.62 0.00
C TRP A 535 -1.37 0.62 1.07
N GLY A 536 -2.08 -0.43 0.68
CA GLY A 536 -2.48 -1.52 1.56
C GLY A 536 -1.45 -2.64 1.58
N CYS A 537 -1.41 -3.37 2.68
CA CYS A 537 -0.60 -4.57 2.80
C CYS A 537 -1.31 -5.64 3.63
N ALA A 538 -0.88 -6.87 3.50
CA ALA A 538 -1.35 -7.97 4.32
C ALA A 538 -0.20 -8.93 4.62
N THR A 539 -0.25 -9.56 5.81
CA THR A 539 0.59 -10.69 6.14
C THR A 539 -0.29 -11.90 6.45
N GLN A 540 -0.07 -12.98 5.69
CA GLN A 540 -0.80 -14.24 5.81
C GLN A 540 0.09 -15.40 5.38
N ASP A 541 -0.23 -16.59 5.81
CA ASP A 541 0.34 -17.82 5.31
C ASP A 541 -0.55 -18.33 4.17
N PHE A 542 -0.21 -17.95 2.93
CA PHE A 542 -1.08 -18.21 1.78
C PHE A 542 -0.98 -19.64 1.25
N ASP A 543 0.07 -20.38 1.57
CA ASP A 543 0.27 -21.76 1.13
C ASP A 543 0.23 -22.79 2.27
N ASN A 544 -0.06 -22.33 3.47
CA ASN A 544 -0.14 -23.11 4.70
C ASN A 544 1.17 -23.86 5.05
N ASP A 545 2.34 -23.30 4.71
CA ASP A 545 3.63 -23.91 5.03
C ASP A 545 4.13 -23.59 6.45
N GLY A 546 3.48 -22.65 7.11
CA GLY A 546 3.74 -22.21 8.48
C GLY A 546 4.54 -20.91 8.56
N ASP A 547 4.93 -20.30 7.44
CA ASP A 547 5.62 -19.01 7.38
C ASP A 547 4.66 -17.92 6.90
N LEU A 548 4.81 -16.69 7.42
CA LEU A 548 3.97 -15.55 6.99
C LEU A 548 4.55 -14.91 5.74
N ASP A 549 3.72 -14.78 4.72
CA ASP A 549 4.01 -14.07 3.47
C ASP A 549 3.58 -12.61 3.55
N LEU A 550 4.01 -11.80 2.56
CA LEU A 550 3.66 -10.38 2.47
C LEU A 550 2.99 -10.08 1.12
N PHE A 551 1.80 -9.49 1.16
CA PHE A 551 1.16 -8.89 -0.01
C PHE A 551 1.19 -7.37 0.09
N VAL A 552 1.51 -6.70 -1.04
CA VAL A 552 1.61 -5.23 -1.14
C VAL A 552 0.79 -4.75 -2.33
N ALA A 553 -0.14 -3.85 -2.06
CA ALA A 553 -0.96 -3.17 -3.05
C ALA A 553 -0.29 -1.89 -3.50
N ASN A 554 0.10 -1.81 -4.78
CA ASN A 554 0.88 -0.73 -5.36
C ASN A 554 0.10 0.11 -6.38
N GLY A 555 0.71 1.23 -6.75
CA GLY A 555 0.24 2.16 -7.77
C GLY A 555 -0.51 3.35 -7.18
N HIS A 556 -0.21 4.55 -7.69
CA HIS A 556 -0.82 5.76 -7.13
C HIS A 556 -1.80 6.42 -8.11
N LEU A 557 -1.33 7.01 -9.18
CA LEU A 557 -2.18 7.67 -10.19
C LEU A 557 -1.68 7.37 -11.61
N SER A 558 -2.34 6.47 -12.30
CA SER A 558 -2.03 6.09 -13.68
C SER A 558 -2.68 7.05 -14.69
N GLY A 559 -1.86 7.75 -15.47
CA GLY A 559 -2.30 8.63 -16.55
C GLY A 559 -2.30 7.95 -17.92
N GLN A 560 -2.15 8.74 -19.01
CA GLN A 560 -2.01 8.20 -20.38
C GLN A 560 -0.59 7.72 -20.66
N SER A 561 0.40 8.27 -19.99
CA SER A 561 1.82 7.94 -20.10
C SER A 561 2.38 7.51 -18.75
N SER A 562 3.35 6.59 -18.77
CA SER A 562 4.15 6.19 -17.62
C SER A 562 5.15 7.28 -17.18
N ARG A 563 5.21 8.42 -17.87
CA ARG A 563 6.02 9.57 -17.43
C ARG A 563 5.62 9.98 -16.02
N ASP A 564 6.60 10.00 -15.12
CA ASP A 564 6.35 10.18 -13.70
C ASP A 564 6.41 11.66 -13.26
N TYR A 565 5.47 12.06 -12.42
CA TYR A 565 5.43 13.36 -11.76
C TYR A 565 6.47 13.51 -10.64
N CYS A 566 6.96 12.42 -10.12
CA CYS A 566 7.88 12.35 -8.96
C CYS A 566 9.06 13.32 -9.08
N THR A 567 9.58 13.53 -10.32
CA THR A 567 10.66 14.50 -10.57
C THR A 567 10.25 15.93 -10.26
N THR A 568 9.05 16.37 -10.66
CA THR A 568 8.55 17.72 -10.33
C THR A 568 8.38 17.90 -8.83
N TYR A 569 7.87 16.91 -8.16
CA TYR A 569 7.75 16.88 -6.71
C TYR A 569 9.09 17.09 -6.00
N TRP A 570 10.10 16.25 -6.34
CA TRP A 570 11.40 16.26 -5.67
C TRP A 570 12.30 17.45 -6.04
N CYS A 571 12.19 17.99 -7.26
CA CYS A 571 13.00 19.12 -7.70
C CYS A 571 12.39 20.48 -7.34
N HIS A 572 11.06 20.54 -7.15
CA HIS A 572 10.37 21.82 -7.02
C HIS A 572 9.37 21.87 -5.86
N ASP A 573 8.33 21.02 -5.86
CA ASP A 573 7.16 21.21 -5.00
C ASP A 573 7.49 21.22 -3.52
N LEU A 574 8.41 20.38 -3.07
CA LEU A 574 8.85 20.31 -1.67
C LEU A 574 9.49 21.62 -1.15
N TYR A 575 9.96 22.46 -2.06
CA TYR A 575 10.65 23.71 -1.72
C TYR A 575 9.75 24.94 -1.86
N GLU A 576 8.52 24.74 -2.35
CA GLU A 576 7.53 25.82 -2.56
C GLU A 576 6.61 25.95 -1.36
N GLY A 577 6.67 27.05 -0.66
CA GLY A 577 5.75 27.33 0.44
C GLY A 577 5.98 26.48 1.70
N ASN A 578 4.92 26.41 2.52
CA ASN A 578 4.93 25.73 3.82
C ASN A 578 3.52 25.23 4.17
N SER A 579 3.32 24.81 5.41
CA SER A 579 2.03 24.30 5.92
C SER A 579 0.88 25.32 5.94
N SER A 580 1.16 26.60 5.69
CA SER A 580 0.15 27.66 5.68
C SER A 580 -0.59 27.71 4.34
N LYS A 581 -1.86 28.13 4.39
CA LYS A 581 -2.66 28.40 3.18
C LYS A 581 -2.03 29.50 2.34
N ASN A 582 -1.91 29.26 1.02
CA ASN A 582 -1.35 30.20 0.07
C ASN A 582 -2.16 30.23 -1.23
N PRO A 583 -3.01 31.27 -1.45
CA PRO A 583 -3.86 31.34 -2.63
C PRO A 583 -3.11 31.38 -3.97
N ILE A 584 -1.87 31.88 -3.96
CA ILE A 584 -1.05 31.95 -5.18
C ILE A 584 -0.55 30.54 -5.54
N LEU A 585 0.02 29.85 -4.55
CA LEU A 585 0.45 28.45 -4.73
C LEU A 585 -0.74 27.55 -5.05
N LYS A 586 -1.90 27.76 -4.41
CA LYS A 586 -3.13 27.05 -4.77
C LYS A 586 -3.43 27.18 -6.26
N SER A 587 -3.49 28.42 -6.76
CA SER A 587 -3.78 28.66 -8.18
C SER A 587 -2.70 28.09 -9.10
N PHE A 588 -1.43 28.11 -8.67
CA PHE A 588 -0.32 27.52 -9.39
C PHE A 588 -0.45 25.98 -9.46
N PHE A 589 -0.66 25.31 -8.33
CA PHE A 589 -0.81 23.85 -8.27
C PHE A 589 -2.09 23.38 -8.98
N ASP A 590 -3.20 24.10 -8.85
CA ASP A 590 -4.43 23.80 -9.58
C ASP A 590 -4.20 23.75 -11.10
N ARG A 591 -3.40 24.68 -11.64
CA ARG A 591 -3.01 24.67 -13.06
C ARG A 591 -2.09 23.51 -13.42
N GLN A 592 -1.13 23.21 -12.55
CA GLN A 592 -0.17 22.13 -12.74
C GLN A 592 -0.86 20.77 -12.79
N PHE A 593 -1.87 20.56 -11.94
CA PHE A 593 -2.63 19.31 -11.90
C PHE A 593 -3.74 19.24 -12.96
N LYS A 594 -4.24 20.36 -13.46
CA LYS A 594 -5.32 20.39 -14.47
C LYS A 594 -4.90 19.72 -15.76
N GLY A 595 -5.47 18.53 -16.03
CA GLY A 595 -5.14 17.75 -17.23
C GLY A 595 -3.71 17.11 -17.20
N GLY A 596 -3.01 17.19 -16.06
CA GLY A 596 -1.66 16.71 -15.86
C GLY A 596 -1.60 15.34 -15.20
N VAL A 597 -1.38 15.34 -13.89
CA VAL A 597 -1.17 14.11 -13.08
C VAL A 597 -2.42 13.24 -13.02
N GLY A 598 -2.26 11.92 -13.23
CA GLY A 598 -3.38 10.97 -13.30
C GLY A 598 -4.20 11.06 -14.60
N GLN A 599 -3.88 12.00 -15.50
CA GLN A 599 -4.53 12.15 -16.80
C GLN A 599 -3.52 12.01 -17.95
N SER A 600 -2.69 13.01 -18.21
CA SER A 600 -1.67 12.94 -19.28
C SER A 600 -0.40 12.24 -18.84
N ILE A 601 0.01 12.42 -17.60
CA ILE A 601 1.18 11.78 -16.97
C ILE A 601 0.75 11.03 -15.71
N SER A 602 1.59 10.13 -15.25
CA SER A 602 1.39 9.35 -14.03
C SER A 602 2.10 9.96 -12.83
N TRP A 603 1.75 9.48 -11.66
CA TRP A 603 2.53 9.58 -10.44
C TRP A 603 2.60 8.19 -9.83
N ASN A 604 3.76 7.53 -9.94
CA ASN A 604 3.92 6.11 -9.60
C ASN A 604 2.76 5.24 -10.16
N GLY A 605 2.45 5.44 -11.44
CA GLY A 605 1.40 4.68 -12.11
C GLY A 605 1.94 3.43 -12.80
N TYR A 606 1.03 2.48 -13.05
CA TYR A 606 1.33 1.23 -13.74
C TYR A 606 2.29 0.30 -12.99
N GLU A 607 2.38 0.46 -11.69
CA GLU A 607 3.07 -0.45 -10.80
C GLU A 607 2.18 -1.65 -10.50
N HIS A 608 2.75 -2.85 -10.46
CA HIS A 608 2.00 -4.05 -10.15
C HIS A 608 1.99 -4.36 -8.65
N ASN A 609 0.95 -5.07 -8.20
CA ASN A 609 0.91 -5.62 -6.85
C ASN A 609 1.96 -6.73 -6.68
N VAL A 610 2.55 -6.80 -5.50
CA VAL A 610 3.59 -7.79 -5.20
C VAL A 610 3.13 -8.74 -4.11
N LEU A 611 3.30 -10.04 -4.33
CA LEU A 611 3.25 -11.07 -3.30
C LEU A 611 4.66 -11.61 -3.11
N PHE A 612 5.18 -11.46 -1.90
CA PHE A 612 6.44 -12.03 -1.46
C PHE A 612 6.17 -13.31 -0.67
N LEU A 613 6.61 -14.44 -1.20
CA LEU A 613 6.65 -15.68 -0.43
C LEU A 613 7.85 -15.65 0.51
N ASN A 614 7.62 -15.97 1.78
CA ASN A 614 8.65 -16.08 2.80
C ASN A 614 9.45 -17.37 2.58
N LYS A 615 10.74 -17.29 2.77
CA LYS A 615 11.63 -18.42 2.63
C LYS A 615 12.58 -18.48 3.81
N GLY A 616 12.49 -19.55 4.56
CA GLY A 616 13.41 -19.80 5.65
C GLY A 616 13.19 -18.89 6.86
N HIS A 617 11.95 -18.66 7.24
CA HIS A 617 11.60 -17.91 8.46
C HIS A 617 12.21 -16.50 8.47
N GLY A 618 11.90 -15.72 7.43
CA GLY A 618 12.39 -14.34 7.30
C GLY A 618 13.84 -14.20 6.85
N GLU A 619 14.52 -15.29 6.45
CA GLU A 619 15.87 -15.22 5.87
C GLU A 619 15.86 -14.68 4.44
N ASP A 620 14.78 -14.91 3.69
CA ASP A 620 14.60 -14.43 2.32
C ASP A 620 13.12 -14.27 1.96
N PHE A 621 12.82 -13.34 1.05
CA PHE A 621 11.49 -13.15 0.47
C PHE A 621 11.59 -13.14 -1.06
N LEU A 622 10.69 -13.87 -1.70
CA LEU A 622 10.65 -14.00 -3.15
C LEU A 622 9.40 -13.33 -3.74
N GLY A 623 9.60 -12.20 -4.43
CA GLY A 623 8.52 -11.49 -5.11
C GLY A 623 8.09 -12.22 -6.38
N VAL A 624 6.96 -12.94 -6.31
CA VAL A 624 6.46 -13.83 -7.39
C VAL A 624 4.97 -13.68 -7.66
N GLY A 625 4.36 -12.58 -7.25
CA GLY A 625 2.92 -12.35 -7.39
C GLY A 625 2.36 -12.61 -8.78
N PHE A 626 3.14 -12.35 -9.86
CA PHE A 626 2.72 -12.66 -11.22
C PHE A 626 2.60 -14.17 -11.48
N LEU A 627 3.54 -14.95 -10.98
CA LEU A 627 3.51 -16.42 -11.14
C LEU A 627 2.32 -17.01 -10.40
N LEU A 628 1.92 -16.38 -9.31
CA LEU A 628 0.81 -16.80 -8.45
C LEU A 628 -0.56 -16.26 -8.88
N GLY A 629 -0.61 -15.27 -9.78
CA GLY A 629 -1.86 -14.76 -10.35
C GLY A 629 -2.40 -13.47 -9.73
N VAL A 630 -1.64 -12.79 -8.86
CA VAL A 630 -2.11 -11.61 -8.08
C VAL A 630 -1.39 -10.29 -8.41
N ALA A 631 -0.47 -10.26 -9.36
CA ALA A 631 0.24 -9.04 -9.76
C ALA A 631 -0.60 -8.18 -10.72
N GLY A 632 -1.71 -7.62 -10.23
CA GLY A 632 -2.52 -6.67 -10.99
C GLY A 632 -1.79 -5.35 -11.22
N GLU A 633 -1.76 -4.85 -12.48
CA GLU A 633 -1.22 -3.53 -12.85
C GLU A 633 -2.36 -2.50 -12.84
N PHE A 634 -2.81 -2.12 -11.65
CA PHE A 634 -3.82 -1.09 -11.43
C PHE A 634 -3.52 -0.32 -10.14
N ASP A 635 -4.00 0.90 -10.04
CA ASP A 635 -3.78 1.73 -8.86
C ASP A 635 -4.53 1.14 -7.66
N SER A 636 -3.84 0.35 -6.84
CA SER A 636 -4.41 -0.38 -5.73
C SER A 636 -4.56 0.48 -4.47
N ARG A 637 -5.46 0.10 -3.58
CA ARG A 637 -5.66 0.76 -2.28
C ARG A 637 -5.74 -0.28 -1.17
N SER A 638 -6.93 -0.58 -0.70
CA SER A 638 -7.16 -1.49 0.42
C SER A 638 -6.94 -2.94 0.05
N VAL A 639 -6.50 -3.70 1.02
CA VAL A 639 -6.31 -5.14 0.95
C VAL A 639 -7.07 -5.79 2.10
N LEU A 640 -7.85 -6.80 1.80
CA LEU A 640 -8.51 -7.64 2.78
C LEU A 640 -8.19 -9.11 2.49
N THR A 641 -7.91 -9.86 3.54
CA THR A 641 -7.63 -11.30 3.47
C THR A 641 -8.55 -12.06 4.41
N ASP A 642 -9.21 -13.10 3.90
CA ASP A 642 -10.08 -13.98 4.67
C ASP A 642 -10.32 -15.29 3.92
N ASP A 643 -10.67 -16.37 4.60
CA ASP A 643 -11.10 -17.63 3.99
C ASP A 643 -12.61 -17.54 3.68
N GLN A 644 -12.94 -17.06 2.48
CA GLN A 644 -14.30 -16.67 2.10
C GLN A 644 -15.22 -17.88 1.82
N ASP A 645 -14.67 -19.03 1.50
CA ASP A 645 -15.47 -20.22 1.17
C ASP A 645 -15.28 -21.38 2.17
N GLY A 646 -14.44 -21.19 3.19
CA GLY A 646 -14.24 -22.11 4.30
C GLY A 646 -13.38 -23.33 3.94
N ASP A 647 -12.55 -23.24 2.92
CA ASP A 647 -11.70 -24.34 2.45
C ASP A 647 -10.34 -24.40 3.15
N GLY A 648 -9.99 -23.41 3.97
CA GLY A 648 -8.75 -23.31 4.73
C GLY A 648 -7.62 -22.65 3.96
N LEU A 649 -7.90 -22.00 2.85
CA LEU A 649 -6.96 -21.18 2.09
C LEU A 649 -7.40 -19.71 2.16
N ILE A 650 -6.46 -18.84 2.46
CA ILE A 650 -6.77 -17.42 2.61
C ILE A 650 -6.92 -16.75 1.25
N ASP A 651 -8.10 -16.25 0.95
CA ASP A 651 -8.43 -15.47 -0.23
C ASP A 651 -7.95 -14.02 -0.13
N LEU A 652 -7.93 -13.31 -1.26
CA LEU A 652 -7.44 -11.95 -1.35
C LEU A 652 -8.45 -11.04 -2.07
N LEU A 653 -8.80 -9.92 -1.43
CA LEU A 653 -9.59 -8.86 -2.01
C LEU A 653 -8.74 -7.59 -2.09
N VAL A 654 -8.70 -6.97 -3.27
CA VAL A 654 -7.89 -5.76 -3.52
C VAL A 654 -8.77 -4.68 -4.15
N VAL A 655 -8.79 -3.50 -3.54
CA VAL A 655 -9.49 -2.34 -4.08
C VAL A 655 -8.63 -1.65 -5.14
N GLU A 656 -9.15 -1.53 -6.35
CA GLU A 656 -8.64 -0.69 -7.44
C GLU A 656 -9.25 0.71 -7.35
N TYR A 657 -8.44 1.75 -7.58
CA TYR A 657 -8.88 3.12 -7.83
C TYR A 657 -8.67 3.47 -9.31
N ASP A 658 -9.74 3.75 -10.01
CA ASP A 658 -9.70 4.10 -11.44
C ASP A 658 -9.62 5.63 -11.59
N THR A 659 -8.45 6.13 -11.98
CA THR A 659 -8.19 7.57 -12.19
C THR A 659 -9.05 8.20 -13.29
N LYS A 660 -9.56 7.42 -14.25
CA LYS A 660 -10.39 7.92 -15.36
C LYS A 660 -11.84 8.17 -14.94
N THR A 661 -12.36 7.30 -14.09
CA THR A 661 -13.75 7.36 -13.62
C THR A 661 -13.87 7.91 -12.20
N TYR A 662 -12.75 8.09 -11.51
CA TYR A 662 -12.66 8.43 -10.09
C TYR A 662 -13.48 7.46 -9.21
N GLY A 663 -13.52 6.21 -9.61
CA GLY A 663 -14.29 5.16 -8.96
C GLY A 663 -13.39 4.07 -8.40
N GLN A 664 -13.98 3.25 -7.54
CA GLN A 664 -13.32 2.09 -6.96
C GLN A 664 -14.02 0.81 -7.37
N ARG A 665 -13.26 -0.28 -7.45
CA ARG A 665 -13.73 -1.65 -7.69
C ARG A 665 -12.96 -2.61 -6.79
N VAL A 666 -13.57 -3.74 -6.45
CA VAL A 666 -12.91 -4.81 -5.69
C VAL A 666 -12.59 -5.96 -6.61
N HIS A 667 -11.32 -6.32 -6.72
CA HIS A 667 -10.86 -7.54 -7.35
C HIS A 667 -10.85 -8.67 -6.31
N VAL A 668 -11.56 -9.74 -6.59
CA VAL A 668 -11.67 -10.91 -5.70
C VAL A 668 -10.84 -12.04 -6.30
N TYR A 669 -9.86 -12.49 -5.56
CA TYR A 669 -8.98 -13.60 -5.91
C TYR A 669 -9.21 -14.74 -4.93
N ARG A 670 -9.67 -15.88 -5.45
CA ARG A 670 -9.76 -17.12 -4.70
C ARG A 670 -8.39 -17.80 -4.67
N ASN A 671 -7.98 -18.22 -3.50
CA ASN A 671 -6.80 -19.05 -3.31
C ASN A 671 -7.17 -20.53 -3.59
N GLU A 672 -6.51 -21.13 -4.55
CA GLU A 672 -6.67 -22.52 -4.96
C GLU A 672 -5.31 -23.23 -4.90
N TRP A 673 -4.52 -22.96 -3.87
CA TRP A 673 -3.16 -23.47 -3.74
C TRP A 673 -3.15 -25.00 -3.75
N PRO A 674 -2.50 -25.64 -4.74
CA PRO A 674 -2.60 -27.08 -4.89
C PRO A 674 -1.83 -27.79 -3.75
N ASN A 675 -2.49 -28.72 -3.06
CA ASN A 675 -1.92 -29.51 -1.94
C ASN A 675 -1.22 -28.63 -0.89
N ALA A 676 -1.82 -27.52 -0.52
CA ALA A 676 -1.35 -26.69 0.58
C ALA A 676 -1.14 -27.48 1.87
N GLY A 677 -0.37 -26.94 2.80
CA GLY A 677 -0.11 -27.57 4.09
C GLY A 677 -1.39 -27.77 4.94
N ASN A 678 -1.28 -28.54 6.03
CA ASN A 678 -2.30 -28.55 7.06
C ASN A 678 -2.38 -27.17 7.72
N TRP A 679 -3.52 -26.88 8.32
CA TRP A 679 -3.79 -25.60 8.97
C TRP A 679 -4.65 -25.77 10.25
N ILE A 680 -4.79 -24.69 11.01
CA ILE A 680 -5.73 -24.58 12.11
C ILE A 680 -6.16 -23.12 12.23
N GLY A 681 -7.42 -22.89 12.58
CA GLY A 681 -7.92 -21.54 12.81
C GLY A 681 -8.74 -21.41 14.09
N ALA A 682 -8.93 -20.17 14.52
CA ALA A 682 -9.82 -19.80 15.60
C ALA A 682 -10.74 -18.66 15.15
N ARG A 683 -12.06 -18.83 15.39
CA ARG A 683 -13.06 -17.77 15.31
C ARG A 683 -13.38 -17.34 16.72
N LEU A 684 -13.08 -16.08 17.03
CA LEU A 684 -13.25 -15.57 18.39
C LEU A 684 -14.57 -14.82 18.52
N ARG A 685 -15.25 -15.02 19.65
CA ARG A 685 -16.53 -14.38 19.98
C ARG A 685 -16.47 -13.64 21.30
N GLY A 686 -17.16 -12.49 21.35
CA GLY A 686 -17.20 -11.58 22.49
C GLY A 686 -16.25 -10.38 22.30
N SER A 687 -15.79 -9.76 23.37
CA SER A 687 -14.78 -8.69 23.33
C SER A 687 -13.41 -9.28 23.01
N VAL A 688 -13.02 -9.22 21.74
CA VAL A 688 -11.90 -10.03 21.19
C VAL A 688 -10.75 -9.20 20.65
N ILE A 689 -10.98 -7.91 20.37
CA ILE A 689 -9.93 -7.02 19.83
C ILE A 689 -8.82 -6.86 20.87
N GLY A 690 -7.57 -7.08 20.47
CA GLY A 690 -6.43 -7.17 21.37
C GLY A 690 -6.11 -8.59 21.87
N ALA A 691 -6.96 -9.60 21.58
CA ALA A 691 -6.66 -10.97 21.94
C ALA A 691 -5.44 -11.51 21.17
N LYS A 692 -4.59 -12.29 21.87
CA LYS A 692 -3.45 -13.01 21.27
C LYS A 692 -3.75 -14.50 21.21
N VAL A 693 -3.70 -15.07 20.03
CA VAL A 693 -3.92 -16.51 19.79
C VAL A 693 -2.57 -17.18 19.57
N THR A 694 -2.33 -18.27 20.30
CA THR A 694 -1.10 -19.06 20.21
C THR A 694 -1.42 -20.50 19.88
N VAL A 695 -0.68 -21.06 18.92
CA VAL A 695 -0.74 -22.49 18.55
C VAL A 695 0.61 -23.12 18.84
N LYS A 696 0.63 -24.27 19.49
CA LYS A 696 1.84 -25.04 19.77
C LYS A 696 1.74 -26.45 19.20
N ALA A 697 2.82 -26.88 18.51
CA ALA A 697 2.98 -28.24 18.01
C ALA A 697 4.42 -28.71 18.17
N GLY A 698 4.69 -29.49 19.22
CA GLY A 698 6.05 -29.89 19.63
C GLY A 698 6.88 -28.68 20.08
N GLU A 699 7.98 -28.42 19.40
CA GLU A 699 8.85 -27.27 19.68
C GLU A 699 8.41 -26.00 18.93
N LYS A 700 7.49 -26.11 17.95
CA LYS A 700 7.03 -24.99 17.16
C LYS A 700 5.90 -24.26 17.85
N VAL A 701 5.98 -22.92 17.79
CA VAL A 701 4.96 -22.01 18.32
C VAL A 701 4.66 -20.98 17.25
N TRP A 702 3.38 -20.66 17.07
CA TRP A 702 2.90 -19.57 16.26
C TRP A 702 2.01 -18.70 17.11
N SER A 703 2.06 -17.39 16.94
CA SER A 703 1.15 -16.47 17.61
C SER A 703 0.68 -15.37 16.68
N ARG A 704 -0.54 -14.90 16.90
CA ARG A 704 -1.13 -13.76 16.20
C ARG A 704 -2.02 -12.97 17.14
N SER A 705 -1.93 -11.65 17.05
CA SER A 705 -2.84 -10.73 17.73
C SER A 705 -3.99 -10.33 16.80
N LEU A 706 -5.19 -10.22 17.36
CA LEU A 706 -6.32 -9.60 16.69
C LEU A 706 -6.21 -8.09 16.83
N VAL A 707 -5.98 -7.42 15.71
CA VAL A 707 -5.83 -5.97 15.63
C VAL A 707 -6.79 -5.38 14.61
N THR A 708 -7.15 -4.13 14.80
CA THR A 708 -7.91 -3.32 13.85
C THR A 708 -7.09 -2.13 13.38
N GLY A 709 -7.47 -1.49 12.27
CA GLY A 709 -6.81 -0.31 11.74
C GLY A 709 -5.46 -0.58 11.05
N ASP A 710 -4.99 -1.81 11.06
CA ASP A 710 -3.89 -2.29 10.23
C ASP A 710 -4.33 -2.38 8.76
N SER A 711 -3.38 -2.32 7.81
CA SER A 711 -3.67 -2.15 6.40
C SER A 711 -4.28 -0.77 6.09
N PHE A 712 -4.61 -0.49 4.85
CA PHE A 712 -5.16 0.80 4.42
C PHE A 712 -6.68 0.72 4.28
N SER A 713 -7.41 1.42 5.15
CA SER A 713 -8.87 1.52 5.08
C SER A 713 -9.56 0.15 4.92
N ALA A 714 -9.15 -0.81 5.75
CA ALA A 714 -9.67 -2.17 5.77
C ALA A 714 -9.75 -2.70 7.20
N GLN A 715 -10.63 -3.68 7.43
CA GLN A 715 -10.73 -4.44 8.67
C GLN A 715 -10.93 -5.93 8.35
N LYS A 716 -10.08 -6.77 8.93
CA LYS A 716 -10.21 -8.23 8.87
C LYS A 716 -11.25 -8.73 9.88
N ALA A 717 -11.83 -9.88 9.61
CA ALA A 717 -12.73 -10.56 10.55
C ALA A 717 -12.01 -11.00 11.83
N ASN A 718 -12.78 -11.27 12.89
CA ASN A 718 -12.29 -11.82 14.16
C ASN A 718 -11.87 -13.30 14.03
N VAL A 719 -11.06 -13.59 13.03
CA VAL A 719 -10.58 -14.92 12.66
C VAL A 719 -9.06 -14.92 12.59
N VAL A 720 -8.46 -15.93 13.20
CA VAL A 720 -7.01 -16.16 13.13
C VAL A 720 -6.75 -17.50 12.45
N HIS A 721 -5.81 -17.49 11.51
CA HIS A 721 -5.43 -18.66 10.72
C HIS A 721 -3.94 -18.93 10.85
N PHE A 722 -3.57 -20.21 10.96
CA PHE A 722 -2.18 -20.69 11.03
C PHE A 722 -1.98 -21.84 10.07
N GLY A 723 -1.06 -21.72 9.14
CA GLY A 723 -0.53 -22.86 8.41
C GLY A 723 0.37 -23.71 9.30
N LEU A 724 0.34 -24.99 9.10
CA LEU A 724 1.08 -25.99 9.89
C LEU A 724 2.06 -26.79 9.03
N GLY A 725 2.08 -26.56 7.72
CA GLY A 725 2.85 -27.36 6.77
C GLY A 725 2.44 -28.83 6.80
N LYS A 726 3.37 -29.70 7.11
CA LYS A 726 3.15 -31.16 7.17
C LYS A 726 2.67 -31.66 8.54
N LEU A 727 2.52 -30.80 9.53
CA LEU A 727 2.13 -31.21 10.88
C LEU A 727 0.64 -31.55 10.90
N GLY A 728 0.30 -32.77 11.30
CA GLY A 728 -1.08 -33.25 11.39
C GLY A 728 -1.67 -33.22 12.79
N ALA A 729 -0.96 -32.69 13.78
CA ALA A 729 -1.40 -32.62 15.17
C ALA A 729 -0.84 -31.37 15.86
N VAL A 730 -1.62 -30.81 16.77
CA VAL A 730 -1.32 -29.62 17.57
C VAL A 730 -1.47 -29.99 19.05
N ASP A 731 -0.55 -29.53 19.90
CA ASP A 731 -0.59 -29.80 21.35
C ASP A 731 -1.72 -29.00 22.01
N TYR A 732 -1.79 -27.70 21.65
CA TYR A 732 -2.88 -26.84 22.11
C TYR A 732 -3.04 -25.61 21.19
N LEU A 733 -4.27 -25.05 21.23
CA LEU A 733 -4.59 -23.70 20.78
C LEU A 733 -5.01 -22.91 22.02
N GLU A 734 -4.39 -21.76 22.24
CA GLU A 734 -4.59 -20.89 23.39
C GLU A 734 -4.99 -19.49 22.96
N VAL A 735 -5.94 -18.90 23.64
CA VAL A 735 -6.34 -17.51 23.48
C VAL A 735 -6.09 -16.78 24.78
N ARG A 736 -5.21 -15.77 24.77
CA ARG A 736 -5.10 -14.76 25.81
C ARG A 736 -6.02 -13.61 25.45
N TRP A 737 -7.05 -13.41 26.25
CA TRP A 737 -8.03 -12.35 26.06
C TRP A 737 -7.48 -10.99 26.52
N PRO A 738 -8.08 -9.85 26.07
CA PRO A 738 -7.62 -8.52 26.49
C PRO A 738 -7.61 -8.32 28.00
N ASP A 739 -8.52 -8.95 28.75
CA ASP A 739 -8.57 -8.92 30.24
C ASP A 739 -7.54 -9.83 30.93
N GLY A 740 -6.59 -10.40 30.19
CA GLY A 740 -5.56 -11.30 30.67
C GLY A 740 -6.02 -12.74 30.98
N LYS A 741 -7.33 -13.06 30.84
CA LYS A 741 -7.79 -14.44 30.96
C LYS A 741 -7.27 -15.30 29.82
N VAL A 742 -7.15 -16.58 30.08
CA VAL A 742 -6.65 -17.56 29.10
C VAL A 742 -7.65 -18.68 28.90
N SER A 743 -8.02 -18.93 27.64
CA SER A 743 -8.77 -20.09 27.20
C SER A 743 -7.86 -21.02 26.43
N ARG A 744 -7.77 -22.31 26.81
CA ARG A 744 -6.91 -23.28 26.13
C ARG A 744 -7.71 -24.50 25.68
N LEU A 745 -7.59 -24.82 24.40
CA LEU A 745 -8.13 -26.02 23.78
C LEU A 745 -6.99 -27.04 23.60
N PRO A 746 -6.98 -28.16 24.38
CA PRO A 746 -5.93 -29.17 24.27
C PRO A 746 -6.19 -30.07 23.04
N THR A 747 -5.14 -30.42 22.35
CA THR A 747 -5.14 -31.34 21.19
C THR A 747 -6.26 -31.06 20.17
N PRO A 748 -6.39 -29.80 19.67
CA PRO A 748 -7.43 -29.46 18.71
C PRO A 748 -7.22 -30.18 17.39
N LYS A 749 -8.30 -30.44 16.65
CA LYS A 749 -8.23 -31.00 15.30
C LYS A 749 -7.64 -29.98 14.35
N THR A 750 -6.75 -30.42 13.47
CA THR A 750 -6.25 -29.63 12.35
C THR A 750 -7.26 -29.57 11.20
N ASN A 751 -7.06 -28.66 10.26
CA ASN A 751 -7.91 -28.39 9.09
C ASN A 751 -9.35 -28.03 9.50
N LEU A 752 -9.46 -27.19 10.52
CA LEU A 752 -10.73 -26.75 11.08
C LEU A 752 -10.58 -25.38 11.78
N TYR A 753 -11.60 -24.52 11.66
CA TYR A 753 -11.79 -23.36 12.53
C TYR A 753 -12.49 -23.77 13.81
N HIS A 754 -11.91 -23.43 14.95
CA HIS A 754 -12.48 -23.65 16.27
C HIS A 754 -13.19 -22.39 16.75
N GLU A 755 -14.47 -22.50 17.11
CA GLU A 755 -15.21 -21.43 17.77
C GLU A 755 -14.76 -21.33 19.23
N ILE A 756 -14.25 -20.18 19.63
CA ILE A 756 -13.77 -19.93 21.00
C ILE A 756 -14.44 -18.65 21.52
N ALA A 757 -15.23 -18.78 22.56
CA ALA A 757 -15.87 -17.66 23.23
C ALA A 757 -15.16 -17.32 24.55
N ARG A 758 -15.20 -16.03 24.89
CA ARG A 758 -14.69 -15.51 26.18
C ARG A 758 -15.56 -15.94 27.34
#